data_7ae0bb6c5004146c5a97e3c3de34d5b9
#
_entry.id   7ae0bb6c5004146c5a97e3c3de34d5b9
#
_cell.length_a   1.000
_cell.length_b   1.000
_cell.length_c   1.000
_cell.angle_alpha   90.00
_cell.angle_beta   90.00
_cell.angle_gamma   90.00
#
_symmetry.space_group_name_H-M   'P 1'
#
loop_
_entity.id
_entity.type
_entity.pdbx_description
1 polymer ?
#
loop_
_entity_poly.entity_id
_entity_poly.type
_entity_poly.pdbx_seq_one_letter_code
_entity_poly.pdbx_strand_id
1 'polypeptide(L)'
;MMKWLRIHTKQIMVAVVLLAMFSFVGGPSLVNILAGNPAATVVMKVFDREVTQGELSVAQGEADALRNLLMNWKYDLDGEMNIRHWLMLSEEASRAGIVVPDQKIEQIIESRDTLLKNQGFPSLEDLRAQHRLSRSRLKRAVARHQAIQENAGRVFGISMPSESQIKHYVRQTEDRVKVKYASLDAAQFVDSTEPISEAEMQAHFDKYKDVLPEESETGFGYRFPRRVTIQYVTASVRDAELRVDVSLDEIKTYWKGRDKEGLLNRDKYKKTITIDDPTATNSAPTSQPAGPPKQITQQVTMAFSEAKPQIEEEIRHKKGVKVARAAMNKLARELARPWNTVRTDKESGYKPVPPAVMAPDFMKSACDRVAADYGIFLNYDMPEPFSKKRLASNPLLSRAKTPGAGNESLNIAEYAFRVKGFYEPKDASDTALRLQMYQTPDAPLVVRSRSNNMTFDPITKRVIAQPGDPETFVLFRVIDARESAPPSNLESVRAQVEKDIRLMHAFAAMESAAQEFYAVASRLGVDEAFNRFADFRTERGLTRISTPAAFSRRVRMSGPDAQEMILAGKLPIEPATVSGIGQSEGFIEASFSLTSEDWAPPAMDLPQTDRVKTATSQPTAEPPKKVCLFSDIKLRKWFIIQLDDYQPVTTTTYDSSFRQRGMSALFSARTTALRDAWYNPRRIEKRCGYVDVYGATIPDSREGLQSPTPEKPAGSSL
;
A
#
# COMPACT_ATOMS: atom_id res chain seq x y z
N MET A 1 53.46 -2.41 -71.86
CA MET A 1 53.14 -1.99 -70.49
C MET A 1 54.27 -2.25 -69.47
N MET A 2 54.95 -3.38 -69.46
CA MET A 2 56.01 -3.68 -68.46
C MET A 2 57.25 -2.79 -68.55
N LYS A 3 57.64 -2.27 -69.67
CA LYS A 3 58.79 -1.34 -69.81
C LYS A 3 58.53 0.04 -69.21
N TRP A 4 57.31 0.56 -69.28
CA TRP A 4 56.92 1.83 -68.72
C TRP A 4 56.86 1.75 -67.17
N LEU A 5 56.35 0.64 -66.63
CA LEU A 5 56.32 0.42 -65.19
C LEU A 5 57.73 0.38 -64.55
N ARG A 6 58.73 -0.22 -65.30
CA ARG A 6 60.11 -0.31 -64.80
C ARG A 6 60.86 1.03 -64.82
N ILE A 7 60.54 1.92 -65.73
CA ILE A 7 61.16 3.24 -65.85
C ILE A 7 60.61 4.17 -64.70
N HIS A 8 59.35 4.04 -64.30
CA HIS A 8 58.71 4.91 -63.31
C HIS A 8 58.53 4.23 -61.94
N THR A 9 59.16 3.07 -61.69
CA THR A 9 59.01 2.32 -60.43
C THR A 9 59.31 3.16 -59.20
N LYS A 10 60.34 4.03 -59.23
CA LYS A 10 60.67 4.93 -58.13
C LYS A 10 59.58 5.98 -57.88
N GLN A 11 59.00 6.55 -58.93
CA GLN A 11 57.93 7.57 -58.80
C GLN A 11 56.62 6.93 -58.37
N ILE A 12 56.31 5.74 -58.89
CA ILE A 12 55.14 4.96 -58.44
C ILE A 12 55.27 4.55 -56.98
N MET A 13 56.48 4.11 -56.58
CA MET A 13 56.74 3.72 -55.21
C MET A 13 56.61 4.92 -54.19
N VAL A 14 57.14 6.09 -54.60
CA VAL A 14 56.98 7.33 -53.88
C VAL A 14 55.49 7.73 -53.77
N ALA A 15 54.76 7.63 -54.87
CA ALA A 15 53.31 7.92 -54.87
C ALA A 15 52.51 6.97 -53.99
N VAL A 16 52.81 5.65 -54.04
CA VAL A 16 52.17 4.65 -53.15
C VAL A 16 52.52 4.86 -51.68
N VAL A 17 53.78 5.20 -51.36
CA VAL A 17 54.21 5.50 -50.00
C VAL A 17 53.54 6.77 -49.49
N LEU A 18 53.46 7.81 -50.32
CA LEU A 18 52.73 9.06 -49.95
C LEU A 18 51.23 8.79 -49.77
N LEU A 19 50.61 7.97 -50.60
CA LEU A 19 49.20 7.59 -50.50
C LEU A 19 48.96 6.73 -49.27
N ALA A 20 49.87 5.82 -48.93
CA ALA A 20 49.83 5.05 -47.69
C ALA A 20 50.06 5.94 -46.47
N MET A 21 51.02 6.89 -46.51
CA MET A 21 51.19 7.86 -45.41
C MET A 21 49.96 8.77 -45.23
N PHE A 22 49.36 9.27 -46.32
CA PHE A 22 48.09 10.02 -46.27
C PHE A 22 46.95 9.18 -45.74
N SER A 23 46.87 7.90 -46.12
CA SER A 23 45.83 6.99 -45.61
C SER A 23 46.00 6.65 -44.14
N PHE A 24 47.25 6.46 -43.65
CA PHE A 24 47.52 6.13 -42.25
C PHE A 24 47.53 7.30 -41.31
N VAL A 25 48.02 8.47 -41.73
CA VAL A 25 48.12 9.67 -40.87
C VAL A 25 46.89 10.57 -40.99
N GLY A 26 46.31 10.66 -42.21
CA GLY A 26 45.17 11.52 -42.51
C GLY A 26 43.82 10.80 -42.45
N GLY A 27 43.76 9.47 -42.61
CA GLY A 27 42.53 8.69 -42.70
C GLY A 27 41.63 8.83 -41.45
N PRO A 28 42.11 8.62 -40.25
CA PRO A 28 41.29 8.80 -39.04
C PRO A 28 40.83 10.23 -38.83
N SER A 29 41.66 11.21 -39.16
CA SER A 29 41.35 12.65 -38.99
C SER A 29 40.35 13.13 -40.06
N LEU A 30 40.46 12.63 -41.31
CA LEU A 30 39.52 12.95 -42.40
C LEU A 30 38.17 12.28 -42.21
N VAL A 31 38.13 11.06 -41.70
CA VAL A 31 36.89 10.38 -41.33
C VAL A 31 36.17 11.10 -40.22
N ASN A 32 36.90 11.60 -39.21
CA ASN A 32 36.33 12.41 -38.12
C ASN A 32 35.82 13.78 -38.59
N ILE A 33 36.45 14.39 -39.56
CA ILE A 33 36.03 15.68 -40.17
C ILE A 33 34.80 15.48 -41.07
N LEU A 34 34.76 14.36 -41.86
CA LEU A 34 33.62 14.03 -42.72
C LEU A 34 32.44 13.45 -42.00
N ALA A 35 32.65 12.73 -40.87
CA ALA A 35 31.60 12.18 -40.04
C ALA A 35 30.91 13.20 -39.15
N GLY A 36 31.39 14.44 -39.12
CA GLY A 36 30.91 15.47 -38.19
C GLY A 36 31.36 15.22 -36.75
N ASN A 37 31.33 16.25 -35.92
CA ASN A 37 31.61 16.07 -34.50
C ASN A 37 30.40 15.41 -33.81
N PRO A 38 30.46 14.15 -33.36
CA PRO A 38 29.31 13.47 -32.75
C PRO A 38 28.80 14.18 -31.52
N ALA A 39 29.63 15.00 -30.85
CA ALA A 39 29.22 15.82 -29.73
C ALA A 39 28.33 17.01 -30.12
N ALA A 40 28.39 17.45 -31.38
CA ALA A 40 27.59 18.57 -31.90
C ALA A 40 26.26 18.11 -32.52
N THR A 41 25.99 16.80 -32.56
CA THR A 41 24.72 16.26 -33.06
C THR A 41 23.58 16.65 -32.14
N VAL A 42 22.57 17.31 -32.69
CA VAL A 42 21.34 17.66 -31.98
C VAL A 42 20.53 16.40 -31.73
N VAL A 43 20.21 16.11 -30.50
CA VAL A 43 19.48 14.89 -30.10
C VAL A 43 18.04 15.15 -29.65
N MET A 44 17.76 16.37 -29.18
CA MET A 44 16.42 16.77 -28.75
C MET A 44 16.26 18.28 -28.78
N LYS A 45 15.00 18.73 -28.81
CA LYS A 45 14.62 20.12 -28.55
C LYS A 45 13.88 20.21 -27.21
N VAL A 46 14.21 21.23 -26.43
CA VAL A 46 13.59 21.52 -25.14
C VAL A 46 13.21 22.98 -25.15
N PHE A 47 11.93 23.29 -25.07
CA PHE A 47 11.38 24.61 -25.39
C PHE A 47 11.84 25.05 -26.80
N ASP A 48 12.53 26.19 -26.91
CA ASP A 48 13.08 26.72 -28.16
C ASP A 48 14.57 26.41 -28.37
N ARG A 49 15.15 25.56 -27.50
CA ARG A 49 16.58 25.25 -27.48
C ARG A 49 16.87 23.87 -28.02
N GLU A 50 17.85 23.78 -28.88
CA GLU A 50 18.43 22.52 -29.34
C GLU A 50 19.46 22.02 -28.32
N VAL A 51 19.38 20.73 -27.97
CA VAL A 51 20.31 20.06 -27.05
C VAL A 51 21.15 19.06 -27.82
N THR A 52 22.45 19.15 -27.66
CA THR A 52 23.40 18.29 -28.36
C THR A 52 23.77 17.05 -27.54
N GLN A 53 24.31 16.02 -28.22
CA GLN A 53 24.85 14.81 -27.61
C GLN A 53 25.97 15.14 -26.60
N GLY A 54 26.76 16.16 -26.85
CA GLY A 54 27.80 16.65 -25.95
C GLY A 54 27.22 17.18 -24.63
N GLU A 55 26.15 17.97 -24.72
CA GLU A 55 25.45 18.48 -23.52
C GLU A 55 24.80 17.36 -22.71
N LEU A 56 24.22 16.34 -23.38
CA LEU A 56 23.69 15.17 -22.72
C LEU A 56 24.76 14.36 -21.97
N SER A 57 25.96 14.23 -22.58
CA SER A 57 27.11 13.57 -21.95
C SER A 57 27.64 14.33 -20.74
N VAL A 58 27.67 15.68 -20.81
CA VAL A 58 28.02 16.54 -19.66
C VAL A 58 27.02 16.36 -18.54
N ALA A 59 25.73 16.37 -18.85
CA ALA A 59 24.66 16.17 -17.87
C ALA A 59 24.74 14.79 -17.21
N GLN A 60 25.06 13.73 -17.98
CA GLN A 60 25.29 12.40 -17.42
C GLN A 60 26.43 12.42 -16.39
N GLY A 61 27.55 13.07 -16.71
CA GLY A 61 28.66 13.19 -15.77
C GLY A 61 28.33 14.03 -14.51
N GLU A 62 27.44 15.01 -14.62
CA GLU A 62 26.93 15.76 -13.47
C GLU A 62 25.98 14.91 -12.61
N ALA A 63 25.11 14.11 -13.22
CA ALA A 63 24.24 13.17 -12.51
C ALA A 63 25.04 12.10 -11.76
N ASP A 64 26.13 11.61 -12.34
CA ASP A 64 27.05 10.66 -11.70
C ASP A 64 27.76 11.31 -10.49
N ALA A 65 28.12 12.60 -10.59
CA ALA A 65 28.67 13.36 -9.47
C ALA A 65 27.66 13.48 -8.29
N LEU A 66 26.39 13.73 -8.58
CA LEU A 66 25.34 13.77 -7.56
C LEU A 66 25.13 12.40 -6.89
N ARG A 67 25.24 11.32 -7.64
CA ARG A 67 25.15 9.96 -7.10
C ARG A 67 26.24 9.72 -6.04
N ASN A 68 27.46 10.18 -6.28
CA ASN A 68 28.57 10.06 -5.33
C ASN A 68 28.32 10.87 -4.05
N LEU A 69 27.54 11.96 -4.11
CA LEU A 69 27.08 12.73 -2.96
C LEU A 69 25.85 12.11 -2.25
N LEU A 70 25.41 10.95 -2.63
CA LEU A 70 24.16 10.34 -2.15
C LEU A 70 22.95 11.26 -2.36
N MET A 71 22.97 12.10 -3.39
CA MET A 71 21.85 12.96 -3.76
C MET A 71 21.00 12.27 -4.80
N ASN A 72 19.71 12.15 -4.53
CA ASN A 72 18.78 11.56 -5.50
C ASN A 72 18.36 12.64 -6.53
N TRP A 73 18.91 12.56 -7.73
CA TRP A 73 18.53 13.43 -8.84
C TRP A 73 17.35 12.89 -9.65
N LYS A 74 17.05 11.59 -9.52
CA LYS A 74 15.85 10.98 -10.10
C LYS A 74 14.70 11.24 -9.13
N TYR A 75 13.83 12.13 -9.47
CA TYR A 75 12.67 12.51 -8.65
C TYR A 75 11.44 11.65 -8.90
N ASP A 76 11.60 10.56 -9.65
CA ASP A 76 10.55 9.63 -9.99
C ASP A 76 10.25 8.66 -8.84
N LEU A 77 9.01 8.24 -8.78
CA LEU A 77 8.56 7.16 -7.92
C LEU A 77 8.54 5.83 -8.68
N ASP A 78 8.54 5.85 -10.01
CA ASP A 78 8.35 4.69 -10.89
C ASP A 78 9.58 4.29 -11.70
N GLY A 79 10.71 4.96 -11.54
CA GLY A 79 11.97 4.64 -12.23
C GLY A 79 12.04 5.00 -13.72
N GLU A 80 11.05 5.70 -14.26
CA GLU A 80 11.01 6.10 -15.68
C GLU A 80 11.87 7.34 -16.02
N MET A 81 12.28 8.13 -15.01
CA MET A 81 13.10 9.32 -15.23
C MET A 81 14.49 8.97 -15.75
N ASN A 82 14.91 9.67 -16.77
CA ASN A 82 16.25 9.58 -17.35
C ASN A 82 16.97 10.94 -17.37
N ILE A 83 18.19 10.95 -17.86
CA ILE A 83 19.02 12.15 -17.89
C ILE A 83 18.42 13.30 -18.73
N ARG A 84 17.60 12.99 -19.73
CA ARG A 84 16.90 13.98 -20.56
C ARG A 84 15.91 14.79 -19.70
N HIS A 85 15.14 14.11 -18.83
CA HIS A 85 14.20 14.76 -17.91
C HIS A 85 14.93 15.67 -16.92
N TRP A 86 16.10 15.25 -16.41
CA TRP A 86 16.91 16.10 -15.53
C TRP A 86 17.39 17.38 -16.24
N LEU A 87 17.79 17.28 -17.51
CA LEU A 87 18.12 18.46 -18.32
C LEU A 87 16.91 19.35 -18.55
N MET A 88 15.73 18.79 -18.85
CA MET A 88 14.49 19.55 -19.01
C MET A 88 14.13 20.32 -17.76
N LEU A 89 14.18 19.67 -16.58
CA LEU A 89 13.93 20.32 -15.29
C LEU A 89 14.97 21.40 -14.97
N SER A 90 16.24 21.18 -15.34
CA SER A 90 17.30 22.16 -15.19
C SER A 90 17.08 23.40 -16.06
N GLU A 91 16.65 23.21 -17.31
CA GLU A 91 16.30 24.30 -18.23
C GLU A 91 15.07 25.07 -17.75
N GLU A 92 14.05 24.34 -17.27
CA GLU A 92 12.85 24.94 -16.66
C GLU A 92 13.19 25.83 -15.46
N ALA A 93 14.07 25.36 -14.56
CA ALA A 93 14.54 26.14 -13.42
C ALA A 93 15.35 27.38 -13.84
N SER A 94 16.20 27.24 -14.88
CA SER A 94 16.95 28.35 -15.46
C SER A 94 16.04 29.44 -16.04
N ARG A 95 15.01 29.02 -16.81
CA ARG A 95 13.98 29.95 -17.35
C ARG A 95 13.15 30.63 -16.28
N ALA A 96 12.93 29.94 -15.14
CA ALA A 96 12.29 30.53 -13.98
C ALA A 96 13.18 31.54 -13.22
N GLY A 97 14.40 31.82 -13.73
CA GLY A 97 15.35 32.79 -13.16
C GLY A 97 15.95 32.33 -11.82
N ILE A 98 16.05 31.03 -11.59
CA ILE A 98 16.61 30.53 -10.33
C ILE A 98 18.12 30.41 -10.46
N VAL A 99 18.80 31.20 -9.66
CA VAL A 99 20.26 31.22 -9.54
C VAL A 99 20.64 30.87 -8.11
N VAL A 100 21.40 29.79 -7.95
CA VAL A 100 21.87 29.33 -6.63
C VAL A 100 23.20 29.98 -6.32
N PRO A 101 23.34 30.75 -5.22
CA PRO A 101 24.59 31.40 -4.86
C PRO A 101 25.71 30.40 -4.55
N ASP A 102 26.94 30.72 -4.94
CA ASP A 102 28.11 29.86 -4.71
C ASP A 102 28.32 29.51 -3.23
N GLN A 103 28.05 30.43 -2.31
CA GLN A 103 28.12 30.17 -0.88
C GLN A 103 27.15 29.04 -0.45
N LYS A 104 25.94 29.03 -0.98
CA LYS A 104 24.94 27.97 -0.69
C LYS A 104 25.39 26.66 -1.27
N ILE A 105 26.00 26.66 -2.46
CA ILE A 105 26.54 25.43 -3.09
C ILE A 105 27.61 24.80 -2.21
N GLU A 106 28.57 25.60 -1.73
CA GLU A 106 29.63 25.14 -0.82
C GLU A 106 29.08 24.60 0.49
N GLN A 107 28.12 25.30 1.11
CA GLN A 107 27.46 24.81 2.33
C GLN A 107 26.79 23.44 2.14
N ILE A 108 26.14 23.22 0.98
CA ILE A 108 25.52 21.93 0.65
C ILE A 108 26.60 20.85 0.51
N ILE A 109 27.70 21.14 -0.16
CA ILE A 109 28.82 20.22 -0.35
C ILE A 109 29.45 19.86 1.00
N GLU A 110 29.73 20.85 1.86
CA GLU A 110 30.33 20.63 3.18
C GLU A 110 29.41 19.83 4.11
N SER A 111 28.11 20.16 4.12
CA SER A 111 27.13 19.40 4.92
C SER A 111 27.03 17.95 4.47
N ARG A 112 27.14 17.67 3.16
CA ARG A 112 27.14 16.30 2.63
C ARG A 112 28.45 15.56 2.92
N ASP A 113 29.58 16.23 2.84
CA ASP A 113 30.88 15.63 3.24
C ASP A 113 30.88 15.22 4.72
N THR A 114 30.35 16.10 5.58
CA THR A 114 30.19 15.81 7.02
C THR A 114 29.26 14.61 7.23
N LEU A 115 28.14 14.54 6.50
CA LEU A 115 27.19 13.41 6.58
C LEU A 115 27.86 12.10 6.15
N LEU A 116 28.61 12.11 5.05
CA LEU A 116 29.34 10.93 4.55
C LEU A 116 30.35 10.41 5.58
N LYS A 117 31.16 11.32 6.15
CA LYS A 117 32.13 10.99 7.20
C LYS A 117 31.47 10.40 8.46
N ASN A 118 30.35 10.98 8.90
CA ASN A 118 29.61 10.50 10.08
C ASN A 118 28.98 9.11 9.86
N GLN A 119 28.72 8.75 8.61
CA GLN A 119 28.20 7.45 8.23
C GLN A 119 29.30 6.41 7.90
N GLY A 120 30.57 6.76 8.08
CA GLY A 120 31.72 5.89 7.81
C GLY A 120 32.06 5.72 6.32
N PHE A 121 31.55 6.60 5.46
CA PHE A 121 31.94 6.65 4.04
C PHE A 121 33.24 7.43 3.85
N PRO A 122 34.00 7.19 2.74
CA PRO A 122 35.11 8.03 2.35
C PRO A 122 34.73 9.51 2.26
N SER A 123 35.70 10.41 2.50
CA SER A 123 35.44 11.83 2.31
C SER A 123 35.04 12.15 0.87
N LEU A 124 34.34 13.25 0.68
CA LEU A 124 33.96 13.71 -0.65
C LEU A 124 35.18 13.89 -1.56
N GLU A 125 36.29 14.36 -1.00
CA GLU A 125 37.53 14.55 -1.74
C GLU A 125 38.12 13.22 -2.23
N ASP A 126 38.08 12.17 -1.40
CA ASP A 126 38.49 10.81 -1.77
C ASP A 126 37.60 10.24 -2.87
N LEU A 127 36.28 10.39 -2.72
CA LEU A 127 35.29 9.97 -3.73
C LEU A 127 35.48 10.72 -5.05
N ARG A 128 35.77 12.03 -4.97
CA ARG A 128 36.04 12.86 -6.14
C ARG A 128 37.29 12.41 -6.86
N ALA A 129 38.36 12.14 -6.13
CA ALA A 129 39.64 11.65 -6.69
C ALA A 129 39.44 10.26 -7.33
N GLN A 130 38.77 9.35 -6.66
CA GLN A 130 38.47 8.00 -7.16
C GLN A 130 37.69 8.03 -8.49
N HIS A 131 36.71 8.93 -8.62
CA HIS A 131 35.89 9.05 -9.81
C HIS A 131 36.38 10.08 -10.83
N ARG A 132 37.54 10.66 -10.63
CA ARG A 132 38.16 11.70 -11.50
C ARG A 132 37.23 12.87 -11.81
N LEU A 133 36.45 13.30 -10.83
CA LEU A 133 35.51 14.42 -10.96
C LEU A 133 36.20 15.76 -10.68
N SER A 134 36.01 16.75 -11.56
CA SER A 134 36.47 18.10 -11.26
C SER A 134 35.54 18.80 -10.25
N ARG A 135 36.10 19.65 -9.38
CA ARG A 135 35.33 20.43 -8.42
C ARG A 135 34.29 21.32 -9.10
N SER A 136 34.62 21.88 -10.27
CA SER A 136 33.70 22.71 -11.06
C SER A 136 32.49 21.90 -11.59
N ARG A 137 32.69 20.65 -12.00
CA ARG A 137 31.59 19.75 -12.41
C ARG A 137 30.68 19.42 -11.24
N LEU A 138 31.28 19.12 -10.09
CA LEU A 138 30.52 18.87 -8.86
C LEU A 138 29.66 20.06 -8.46
N LYS A 139 30.26 21.26 -8.42
CA LYS A 139 29.53 22.49 -8.11
C LYS A 139 28.36 22.75 -9.08
N ARG A 140 28.57 22.58 -10.37
CA ARG A 140 27.50 22.72 -11.38
C ARG A 140 26.37 21.71 -11.16
N ALA A 141 26.72 20.47 -10.87
CA ALA A 141 25.73 19.43 -10.59
C ALA A 141 24.87 19.77 -9.37
N VAL A 142 25.51 20.20 -8.27
CA VAL A 142 24.82 20.64 -7.05
C VAL A 142 23.97 21.88 -7.31
N ALA A 143 24.49 22.87 -8.05
CA ALA A 143 23.75 24.10 -8.40
C ALA A 143 22.47 23.79 -9.20
N ARG A 144 22.56 22.93 -10.22
CA ARG A 144 21.42 22.52 -11.04
C ARG A 144 20.40 21.71 -10.21
N HIS A 145 20.87 20.78 -9.39
CA HIS A 145 20.01 20.01 -8.51
C HIS A 145 19.24 20.90 -7.54
N GLN A 146 19.94 21.85 -6.90
CA GLN A 146 19.33 22.81 -5.99
C GLN A 146 18.34 23.75 -6.69
N ALA A 147 18.67 24.22 -7.90
CA ALA A 147 17.77 25.05 -8.70
C ALA A 147 16.47 24.31 -9.06
N ILE A 148 16.55 23.03 -9.44
CA ILE A 148 15.37 22.18 -9.69
C ILE A 148 14.53 22.06 -8.41
N GLN A 149 15.15 21.81 -7.26
CA GLN A 149 14.45 21.72 -5.99
C GLN A 149 13.77 23.04 -5.59
N GLU A 150 14.43 24.17 -5.79
CA GLU A 150 13.86 25.49 -5.52
C GLU A 150 12.68 25.83 -6.44
N ASN A 151 12.80 25.46 -7.73
CA ASN A 151 11.70 25.63 -8.69
C ASN A 151 10.49 24.79 -8.28
N ALA A 152 10.71 23.52 -7.97
CA ALA A 152 9.68 22.65 -7.47
C ALA A 152 9.07 23.15 -6.14
N GLY A 153 9.91 23.64 -5.23
CA GLY A 153 9.50 24.21 -3.95
C GLY A 153 8.56 25.42 -4.09
N ARG A 154 8.73 26.25 -5.12
CA ARG A 154 7.81 27.35 -5.43
C ARG A 154 6.41 26.83 -5.78
N VAL A 155 6.33 25.76 -6.57
CA VAL A 155 5.06 25.13 -6.94
C VAL A 155 4.44 24.44 -5.73
N PHE A 156 5.23 23.71 -4.95
CA PHE A 156 4.73 23.00 -3.76
C PHE A 156 4.32 23.96 -2.63
N GLY A 157 4.96 25.13 -2.52
CA GLY A 157 4.61 26.15 -1.53
C GLY A 157 3.17 26.68 -1.65
N ILE A 158 2.56 26.58 -2.85
CA ILE A 158 1.15 26.95 -3.09
C ILE A 158 0.20 25.97 -2.38
N SER A 159 0.67 24.78 -1.98
CA SER A 159 -0.16 23.73 -1.36
C SER A 159 -0.39 23.90 0.14
N MET A 160 0.06 24.99 0.77
CA MET A 160 -0.16 25.24 2.20
C MET A 160 -1.66 25.27 2.51
N PRO A 161 -2.12 24.44 3.45
CA PRO A 161 -3.52 24.46 3.85
C PRO A 161 -3.85 25.72 4.64
N SER A 162 -5.07 26.24 4.46
CA SER A 162 -5.56 27.35 5.28
C SER A 162 -5.88 26.89 6.70
N GLU A 163 -5.90 27.82 7.63
CA GLU A 163 -6.24 27.52 9.04
C GLU A 163 -7.62 26.89 9.18
N SER A 164 -8.60 27.33 8.38
CA SER A 164 -9.94 26.72 8.37
C SER A 164 -9.93 25.26 7.91
N GLN A 165 -9.10 24.94 6.91
CA GLN A 165 -8.95 23.55 6.44
C GLN A 165 -8.27 22.67 7.49
N ILE A 166 -7.28 23.21 8.20
CA ILE A 166 -6.61 22.49 9.29
C ILE A 166 -7.62 22.22 10.42
N LYS A 167 -8.38 23.24 10.85
CA LYS A 167 -9.43 23.07 11.87
C LYS A 167 -10.48 22.06 11.46
N HIS A 168 -10.95 22.13 10.21
CA HIS A 168 -11.92 21.16 9.70
C HIS A 168 -11.38 19.73 9.74
N TYR A 169 -10.15 19.50 9.24
CA TYR A 169 -9.51 18.20 9.27
C TYR A 169 -9.35 17.66 10.71
N VAL A 170 -8.89 18.52 11.63
CA VAL A 170 -8.69 18.15 13.04
C VAL A 170 -10.02 17.80 13.69
N ARG A 171 -11.07 18.57 13.48
CA ARG A 171 -12.41 18.23 14.01
C ARG A 171 -12.92 16.91 13.46
N GLN A 172 -12.70 16.61 12.18
CA GLN A 172 -13.11 15.33 11.59
C GLN A 172 -12.41 14.13 12.24
N THR A 173 -11.13 14.27 12.63
CA THR A 173 -10.30 13.15 13.08
C THR A 173 -10.13 13.07 14.60
N GLU A 174 -10.35 14.13 15.32
CA GLU A 174 -10.02 14.20 16.76
C GLU A 174 -11.22 14.53 17.67
N ASP A 175 -12.28 15.24 17.18
CA ASP A 175 -13.52 15.37 17.94
C ASP A 175 -14.09 13.98 18.19
N ARG A 176 -14.51 13.70 19.41
CA ARG A 176 -15.06 12.39 19.78
C ARG A 176 -16.45 12.50 20.37
N VAL A 177 -17.29 11.57 19.96
CA VAL A 177 -18.63 11.41 20.51
C VAL A 177 -18.74 10.04 21.16
N LYS A 178 -19.41 10.00 22.31
CA LYS A 178 -19.80 8.78 22.98
C LYS A 178 -21.33 8.74 23.03
N VAL A 179 -21.88 7.65 22.55
CA VAL A 179 -23.33 7.46 22.46
C VAL A 179 -23.76 6.17 23.13
N LYS A 180 -25.02 6.14 23.54
CA LYS A 180 -25.75 4.92 23.80
C LYS A 180 -26.76 4.72 22.70
N TYR A 181 -26.97 3.49 22.26
CA TYR A 181 -27.99 3.24 21.27
C TYR A 181 -28.74 1.93 21.52
N ALA A 182 -30.01 1.94 21.14
CA ALA A 182 -30.81 0.75 20.92
C ALA A 182 -30.95 0.51 19.41
N SER A 183 -31.00 -0.74 18.98
CA SER A 183 -31.18 -1.08 17.57
C SER A 183 -32.25 -2.13 17.38
N LEU A 184 -33.08 -1.93 16.36
CA LEU A 184 -34.01 -2.92 15.83
C LEU A 184 -33.39 -3.50 14.56
N ASP A 185 -33.30 -4.83 14.45
CA ASP A 185 -32.68 -5.53 13.34
C ASP A 185 -33.75 -6.25 12.50
N ALA A 186 -33.84 -5.95 11.21
CA ALA A 186 -34.81 -6.55 10.31
C ALA A 186 -34.77 -8.08 10.30
N ALA A 187 -33.60 -8.67 10.54
CA ALA A 187 -33.46 -10.12 10.60
C ALA A 187 -34.33 -10.79 11.69
N GLN A 188 -34.73 -10.04 12.71
CA GLN A 188 -35.57 -10.53 13.82
C GLN A 188 -37.08 -10.37 13.56
N PHE A 189 -37.44 -9.68 12.45
CA PHE A 189 -38.83 -9.41 12.07
C PHE A 189 -39.23 -10.17 10.80
N VAL A 190 -38.37 -11.01 10.25
CA VAL A 190 -38.60 -11.70 8.97
C VAL A 190 -39.82 -12.63 9.02
N ASP A 191 -40.07 -13.25 10.17
CA ASP A 191 -41.18 -14.21 10.32
C ASP A 191 -42.57 -13.56 10.33
N SER A 192 -42.64 -12.23 10.49
CA SER A 192 -43.87 -11.45 10.48
C SER A 192 -44.24 -10.89 9.08
N THR A 193 -43.48 -11.28 8.04
CA THR A 193 -43.70 -10.73 6.68
C THR A 193 -44.67 -11.57 5.87
N GLU A 194 -45.45 -10.90 4.99
CA GLU A 194 -46.39 -11.55 4.07
C GLU A 194 -45.68 -12.42 3.03
N PRO A 195 -46.38 -13.38 2.40
CA PRO A 195 -45.82 -14.17 1.30
C PRO A 195 -45.44 -13.28 0.12
N ILE A 196 -44.23 -13.51 -0.40
CA ILE A 196 -43.67 -12.73 -1.52
C ILE A 196 -44.24 -13.28 -2.84
N SER A 197 -44.76 -12.38 -3.70
CA SER A 197 -45.25 -12.76 -5.01
C SER A 197 -44.08 -12.98 -6.01
N GLU A 198 -44.30 -13.84 -7.01
CA GLU A 198 -43.32 -14.06 -8.08
C GLU A 198 -43.02 -12.77 -8.87
N ALA A 199 -44.09 -11.94 -9.07
CA ALA A 199 -43.94 -10.65 -9.75
C ALA A 199 -43.01 -9.69 -8.98
N GLU A 200 -43.12 -9.66 -7.68
CA GLU A 200 -42.24 -8.84 -6.82
C GLU A 200 -40.80 -9.36 -6.84
N MET A 201 -40.59 -10.66 -6.78
CA MET A 201 -39.25 -11.26 -6.90
C MET A 201 -38.60 -10.92 -8.23
N GLN A 202 -39.36 -11.01 -9.34
CA GLN A 202 -38.89 -10.64 -10.67
C GLN A 202 -38.56 -9.15 -10.77
N ALA A 203 -39.41 -8.29 -10.25
CA ALA A 203 -39.17 -6.85 -10.26
C ALA A 203 -37.95 -6.44 -9.46
N HIS A 204 -37.75 -7.03 -8.27
CA HIS A 204 -36.59 -6.81 -7.44
C HIS A 204 -35.29 -7.32 -8.09
N PHE A 205 -35.35 -8.53 -8.69
CA PHE A 205 -34.23 -9.07 -9.45
C PHE A 205 -33.85 -8.16 -10.62
N ASP A 206 -34.81 -7.74 -11.44
CA ASP A 206 -34.56 -6.89 -12.61
C ASP A 206 -33.94 -5.54 -12.23
N LYS A 207 -34.34 -5.00 -11.08
CA LYS A 207 -33.77 -3.75 -10.56
C LYS A 207 -32.32 -3.87 -10.14
N TYR A 208 -31.91 -5.01 -9.56
CA TYR A 208 -30.59 -5.15 -8.91
C TYR A 208 -29.67 -6.19 -9.57
N LYS A 209 -30.07 -6.88 -10.65
CA LYS A 209 -29.26 -7.92 -11.32
C LYS A 209 -27.92 -7.41 -11.86
N ASP A 210 -27.85 -6.13 -12.29
CA ASP A 210 -26.66 -5.52 -12.87
C ASP A 210 -25.81 -4.79 -11.84
N VAL A 211 -26.25 -4.70 -10.61
CA VAL A 211 -25.60 -3.94 -9.53
C VAL A 211 -24.75 -4.87 -8.68
N LEU A 212 -23.51 -4.48 -8.36
CA LEU A 212 -22.69 -5.15 -7.36
C LEU A 212 -23.20 -4.80 -5.95
N PRO A 213 -23.30 -5.76 -5.02
CA PRO A 213 -23.79 -5.50 -3.65
C PRO A 213 -23.01 -4.38 -2.94
N GLU A 214 -21.71 -4.25 -3.25
CA GLU A 214 -20.82 -3.26 -2.64
C GLU A 214 -21.04 -1.83 -3.16
N GLU A 215 -21.48 -1.70 -4.40
CA GLU A 215 -21.74 -0.42 -5.09
C GLU A 215 -23.16 0.10 -4.83
N SER A 216 -24.05 -0.76 -4.34
CA SER A 216 -25.45 -0.40 -4.07
C SER A 216 -25.58 0.45 -2.82
N GLU A 217 -26.37 1.51 -2.90
CA GLU A 217 -26.76 2.33 -1.74
C GLU A 217 -27.61 1.55 -0.74
N THR A 218 -28.41 0.61 -1.22
CA THR A 218 -29.27 -0.24 -0.39
C THR A 218 -28.59 -1.53 0.08
N GLY A 219 -27.39 -1.84 -0.42
CA GLY A 219 -26.69 -3.09 -0.16
C GLY A 219 -27.26 -4.30 -0.92
N PHE A 220 -28.28 -4.11 -1.79
CA PHE A 220 -28.77 -5.17 -2.66
C PHE A 220 -28.03 -5.15 -4.00
N GLY A 221 -27.72 -6.32 -4.50
CA GLY A 221 -27.08 -6.49 -5.79
C GLY A 221 -26.84 -7.95 -6.08
N TYR A 222 -27.06 -8.34 -7.34
CA TYR A 222 -26.96 -9.75 -7.74
C TYR A 222 -25.90 -9.98 -8.80
N ARG A 223 -25.26 -8.90 -9.28
CA ARG A 223 -24.13 -9.03 -10.18
C ARG A 223 -22.99 -9.76 -9.50
N PHE A 224 -22.49 -10.81 -10.12
CA PHE A 224 -21.31 -11.52 -9.65
C PHE A 224 -20.05 -10.68 -9.91
N PRO A 225 -19.20 -10.45 -8.91
CA PRO A 225 -17.92 -9.80 -9.14
C PRO A 225 -16.98 -10.71 -9.95
N ARG A 226 -15.88 -10.16 -10.48
CA ARG A 226 -14.80 -10.99 -11.03
C ARG A 226 -14.37 -12.03 -10.01
N ARG A 227 -14.24 -13.28 -10.46
CA ARG A 227 -13.92 -14.42 -9.59
C ARG A 227 -12.87 -15.31 -10.23
N VAL A 228 -12.00 -15.86 -9.39
CA VAL A 228 -11.02 -16.88 -9.77
C VAL A 228 -11.24 -18.14 -8.93
N THR A 229 -11.13 -19.30 -9.54
CA THR A 229 -11.01 -20.57 -8.84
C THR A 229 -9.54 -20.92 -8.79
N ILE A 230 -8.99 -21.10 -7.60
CA ILE A 230 -7.59 -21.44 -7.40
C ILE A 230 -7.45 -22.83 -6.79
N GLN A 231 -6.40 -23.53 -7.19
CA GLN A 231 -5.83 -24.63 -6.44
C GLN A 231 -4.56 -24.14 -5.79
N TYR A 232 -4.35 -24.49 -4.53
CA TYR A 232 -3.12 -24.09 -3.85
C TYR A 232 -2.58 -25.18 -2.93
N VAL A 233 -1.26 -25.12 -2.68
CA VAL A 233 -0.54 -25.97 -1.74
C VAL A 233 0.18 -25.08 -0.76
N THR A 234 0.14 -25.46 0.52
CA THR A 234 0.88 -24.79 1.59
C THR A 234 1.85 -25.74 2.26
N ALA A 235 3.02 -25.20 2.63
CA ALA A 235 3.99 -25.88 3.47
C ALA A 235 4.27 -25.01 4.71
N SER A 236 3.80 -25.46 5.87
CA SER A 236 4.06 -24.81 7.15
C SER A 236 5.51 -25.08 7.58
N VAL A 237 6.23 -24.04 7.95
CA VAL A 237 7.58 -24.16 8.51
C VAL A 237 7.54 -24.90 9.83
N ARG A 238 6.53 -24.63 10.66
CA ARG A 238 6.35 -25.30 11.96
C ARG A 238 6.16 -26.84 11.79
N ASP A 239 5.43 -27.28 10.79
CA ASP A 239 5.25 -28.70 10.52
C ASP A 239 6.56 -29.35 10.05
N ALA A 240 7.34 -28.62 9.26
CA ALA A 240 8.68 -29.05 8.85
C ALA A 240 9.67 -29.11 10.02
N GLU A 241 9.56 -28.21 10.99
CA GLU A 241 10.38 -28.20 12.23
C GLU A 241 10.18 -29.47 13.05
N LEU A 242 8.96 -29.99 13.10
CA LEU A 242 8.62 -31.23 13.82
C LEU A 242 9.27 -32.50 13.21
N ARG A 243 9.76 -32.39 11.96
CA ARG A 243 10.38 -33.49 11.21
C ARG A 243 11.91 -33.38 11.11
N VAL A 244 12.49 -32.36 11.77
CA VAL A 244 13.91 -32.07 11.68
C VAL A 244 14.59 -32.31 13.02
N ASP A 245 15.61 -33.18 13.01
CA ASP A 245 16.44 -33.40 14.18
C ASP A 245 17.57 -32.39 14.28
N VAL A 246 17.89 -32.00 15.51
CA VAL A 246 18.99 -31.10 15.82
C VAL A 246 19.90 -31.82 16.79
N SER A 247 21.15 -32.12 16.36
CA SER A 247 22.14 -32.81 17.18
C SER A 247 22.82 -31.84 18.17
N LEU A 248 23.29 -32.40 19.27
CA LEU A 248 24.06 -31.65 20.26
C LEU A 248 25.33 -31.01 19.66
N ASP A 249 25.94 -31.68 18.69
CA ASP A 249 27.17 -31.18 18.04
C ASP A 249 26.88 -30.00 17.13
N GLU A 250 25.74 -29.97 16.48
CA GLU A 250 25.28 -28.79 15.73
C GLU A 250 25.06 -27.59 16.66
N ILE A 251 24.43 -27.81 17.83
CA ILE A 251 24.21 -26.77 18.83
C ILE A 251 25.56 -26.21 19.34
N LYS A 252 26.54 -27.10 19.66
CA LYS A 252 27.86 -26.67 20.08
C LYS A 252 28.62 -25.93 18.99
N THR A 253 28.52 -26.41 17.75
CA THR A 253 29.18 -25.79 16.59
C THR A 253 28.61 -24.40 16.35
N TYR A 254 27.27 -24.25 16.41
CA TYR A 254 26.61 -22.97 16.30
C TYR A 254 27.05 -21.99 17.40
N TRP A 255 27.09 -22.44 18.67
CA TRP A 255 27.49 -21.63 19.80
C TRP A 255 28.91 -21.07 19.68
N LYS A 256 29.83 -21.87 19.14
CA LYS A 256 31.25 -21.48 18.93
C LYS A 256 31.45 -20.70 17.62
N GLY A 257 30.49 -20.76 16.72
CA GLY A 257 30.55 -20.14 15.39
C GLY A 257 30.41 -18.63 15.41
N ARG A 258 30.57 -18.06 14.23
CA ARG A 258 30.36 -16.63 13.95
C ARG A 258 29.24 -16.46 12.95
N ASP A 259 28.54 -15.33 13.04
CA ASP A 259 27.53 -14.95 12.04
C ASP A 259 28.19 -14.36 10.78
N LYS A 260 27.35 -13.88 9.86
CA LYS A 260 27.80 -13.28 8.60
C LYS A 260 28.59 -11.98 8.77
N GLU A 261 28.40 -11.31 9.90
CA GLU A 261 29.08 -10.07 10.29
C GLU A 261 30.34 -10.34 11.09
N GLY A 262 30.68 -11.61 11.32
CA GLY A 262 31.90 -12.04 12.05
C GLY A 262 31.74 -11.99 13.56
N LEU A 263 30.56 -11.71 14.10
CA LEU A 263 30.28 -11.71 15.53
C LEU A 263 30.05 -13.13 16.03
N LEU A 264 30.47 -13.42 17.28
CA LEU A 264 30.24 -14.73 17.88
C LEU A 264 28.74 -14.95 18.12
N ASN A 265 28.22 -16.08 17.66
CA ASN A 265 26.79 -16.40 17.82
C ASN A 265 26.34 -16.40 19.29
N ARG A 266 27.23 -16.78 20.24
CA ARG A 266 26.96 -16.75 21.67
C ARG A 266 26.59 -15.36 22.20
N ASP A 267 27.13 -14.30 21.58
CA ASP A 267 26.90 -12.91 22.03
C ASP A 267 25.48 -12.41 21.74
N LYS A 268 24.69 -13.16 20.98
CA LYS A 268 23.27 -12.92 20.74
C LYS A 268 22.41 -13.30 21.94
N TYR A 269 22.84 -14.25 22.75
CA TYR A 269 22.08 -14.79 23.89
C TYR A 269 22.48 -14.07 25.17
N LYS A 270 21.72 -13.03 25.50
CA LYS A 270 21.96 -12.20 26.69
C LYS A 270 20.83 -12.33 27.67
N LYS A 271 21.15 -12.30 28.95
CA LYS A 271 20.19 -12.17 30.05
C LYS A 271 20.45 -10.88 30.82
N THR A 272 19.38 -10.27 31.30
CA THR A 272 19.48 -9.13 32.20
C THR A 272 19.62 -9.63 33.63
N ILE A 273 20.70 -9.25 34.30
CA ILE A 273 20.87 -9.50 35.72
C ILE A 273 20.81 -8.18 36.49
N THR A 274 20.23 -8.22 37.66
CA THR A 274 20.20 -7.08 38.57
C THR A 274 21.31 -7.31 39.59
N ILE A 275 22.24 -6.38 39.66
CA ILE A 275 23.35 -6.39 40.61
C ILE A 275 23.31 -5.13 41.46
N ASP A 276 23.77 -5.23 42.71
CA ASP A 276 23.94 -4.06 43.56
C ASP A 276 25.05 -3.17 42.97
N ASP A 277 24.78 -1.85 42.97
CA ASP A 277 25.70 -0.86 42.39
C ASP A 277 27.05 -0.86 43.17
N PRO A 278 28.15 -1.33 42.58
CA PRO A 278 29.44 -1.39 43.25
C PRO A 278 30.05 -0.01 43.54
N THR A 279 29.48 1.06 42.97
CA THR A 279 29.94 2.44 43.21
C THR A 279 29.27 3.09 44.43
N ALA A 280 28.29 2.43 45.04
CA ALA A 280 27.55 2.96 46.21
C ALA A 280 28.31 2.86 47.54
N THR A 281 29.51 2.24 47.56
CA THR A 281 30.26 1.96 48.83
C THR A 281 31.27 3.02 49.24
N ASN A 282 31.40 4.15 48.53
CA ASN A 282 32.35 5.21 48.85
C ASN A 282 31.72 6.58 49.13
N SER A 283 30.74 6.62 50.03
CA SER A 283 30.27 7.92 50.59
C SER A 283 30.44 7.86 52.13
N ALA A 284 31.13 8.82 52.68
CA ALA A 284 31.44 8.96 54.11
C ALA A 284 30.19 8.85 55.01
N PRO A 285 30.35 8.49 56.31
CA PRO A 285 29.25 8.18 57.19
C PRO A 285 28.49 9.46 57.59
N THR A 286 27.36 9.68 56.97
CA THR A 286 26.32 10.61 57.45
C THR A 286 25.21 9.77 58.09
N SER A 287 24.84 10.15 59.29
CA SER A 287 23.88 9.50 60.21
C SER A 287 22.42 9.60 59.68
N GLN A 288 22.10 8.94 58.58
CA GLN A 288 20.73 8.64 58.15
C GLN A 288 20.60 7.16 57.87
N PRO A 289 19.44 6.54 58.17
CA PRO A 289 19.24 5.11 57.92
C PRO A 289 19.39 4.83 56.39
N ALA A 290 20.25 3.82 56.13
CA ALA A 290 20.55 3.39 54.74
C ALA A 290 19.25 3.00 54.03
N GLY A 291 18.94 3.71 52.94
CA GLY A 291 17.90 3.32 52.00
C GLY A 291 18.29 2.02 51.27
N PRO A 292 17.34 1.32 50.63
CA PRO A 292 17.63 0.09 49.93
C PRO A 292 18.76 0.32 48.89
N PRO A 293 19.70 -0.67 48.71
CA PRO A 293 20.82 -0.52 47.78
C PRO A 293 20.34 -0.21 46.37
N LYS A 294 20.95 0.78 45.74
CA LYS A 294 20.69 1.09 44.34
C LYS A 294 21.10 -0.13 43.49
N GLN A 295 20.10 -0.66 42.79
CA GLN A 295 20.30 -1.79 41.90
C GLN A 295 20.51 -1.28 40.46
N ILE A 296 21.51 -1.82 39.77
CA ILE A 296 21.77 -1.60 38.36
C ILE A 296 21.48 -2.88 37.57
N THR A 297 20.90 -2.74 36.38
CA THR A 297 20.67 -3.86 35.47
C THR A 297 21.79 -3.96 34.46
N GLN A 298 22.42 -5.13 34.37
CA GLN A 298 23.48 -5.40 33.41
C GLN A 298 23.09 -6.57 32.48
N GLN A 299 23.39 -6.45 31.19
CA GLN A 299 23.26 -7.54 30.25
C GLN A 299 24.51 -8.40 30.23
N VAL A 300 24.37 -9.68 30.52
CA VAL A 300 25.47 -10.67 30.47
C VAL A 300 25.14 -11.77 29.48
N THR A 301 26.16 -12.32 28.81
CA THR A 301 25.98 -13.47 27.92
C THR A 301 25.55 -14.69 28.74
N MET A 302 24.54 -15.42 28.30
CA MET A 302 24.04 -16.64 28.94
C MET A 302 25.11 -17.73 28.95
N ALA A 303 25.04 -18.63 29.93
CA ALA A 303 25.82 -19.86 29.87
C ALA A 303 25.28 -20.78 28.75
N PHE A 304 26.14 -21.65 28.20
CA PHE A 304 25.74 -22.59 27.14
C PHE A 304 24.53 -23.43 27.52
N SER A 305 24.44 -23.92 28.77
CA SER A 305 23.31 -24.71 29.27
C SER A 305 21.99 -23.93 29.26
N GLU A 306 22.04 -22.63 29.54
CA GLU A 306 20.87 -21.74 29.55
C GLU A 306 20.44 -21.35 28.13
N ALA A 307 21.41 -21.13 27.24
CA ALA A 307 21.15 -20.76 25.83
C ALA A 307 20.79 -21.96 24.94
N LYS A 308 21.13 -23.19 25.35
CA LYS A 308 20.91 -24.41 24.56
C LYS A 308 19.52 -24.57 23.98
N PRO A 309 18.42 -24.42 24.75
CA PRO A 309 17.05 -24.57 24.19
C PRO A 309 16.76 -23.55 23.10
N GLN A 310 17.17 -22.30 23.28
CA GLN A 310 16.98 -21.23 22.32
C GLN A 310 17.79 -21.47 21.04
N ILE A 311 19.00 -21.95 21.16
CA ILE A 311 19.87 -22.32 20.03
C ILE A 311 19.26 -23.48 19.25
N GLU A 312 18.78 -24.50 19.96
CA GLU A 312 18.14 -25.66 19.35
C GLU A 312 16.90 -25.25 18.56
N GLU A 313 16.05 -24.38 19.12
CA GLU A 313 14.88 -23.84 18.45
C GLU A 313 15.26 -23.02 17.20
N GLU A 314 16.28 -22.16 17.29
CA GLU A 314 16.77 -21.37 16.16
C GLU A 314 17.33 -22.26 15.03
N ILE A 315 18.10 -23.30 15.37
CA ILE A 315 18.63 -24.25 14.37
C ILE A 315 17.49 -25.06 13.75
N ARG A 316 16.53 -25.54 14.56
CA ARG A 316 15.36 -26.27 14.12
C ARG A 316 14.52 -25.43 13.15
N HIS A 317 14.27 -24.18 13.50
CA HIS A 317 13.59 -23.23 12.63
C HIS A 317 14.32 -23.03 11.29
N LYS A 318 15.62 -22.75 11.31
CA LYS A 318 16.41 -22.59 10.08
C LYS A 318 16.40 -23.84 9.19
N LYS A 319 16.45 -25.02 9.78
CA LYS A 319 16.33 -26.29 9.05
C LYS A 319 14.91 -26.49 8.51
N GLY A 320 13.88 -26.22 9.31
CA GLY A 320 12.48 -26.28 8.90
C GLY A 320 12.19 -25.38 7.69
N VAL A 321 12.64 -24.12 7.74
CA VAL A 321 12.55 -23.19 6.62
C VAL A 321 13.25 -23.74 5.36
N LYS A 322 14.45 -24.32 5.52
CA LYS A 322 15.20 -24.89 4.40
C LYS A 322 14.47 -26.06 3.76
N VAL A 323 13.92 -26.97 4.56
CA VAL A 323 13.20 -28.16 4.10
C VAL A 323 11.89 -27.76 3.43
N ALA A 324 11.06 -26.92 4.08
CA ALA A 324 9.79 -26.47 3.53
C ALA A 324 9.99 -25.72 2.19
N ARG A 325 10.98 -24.84 2.11
CA ARG A 325 11.34 -24.12 0.89
C ARG A 325 11.82 -25.08 -0.21
N ALA A 326 12.65 -26.06 0.13
CA ALA A 326 13.17 -27.02 -0.83
C ALA A 326 12.05 -27.89 -1.43
N ALA A 327 11.12 -28.34 -0.60
CA ALA A 327 9.95 -29.10 -1.02
C ALA A 327 9.06 -28.26 -1.95
N MET A 328 8.74 -27.04 -1.57
CA MET A 328 7.89 -26.17 -2.40
C MET A 328 8.57 -25.74 -3.70
N ASN A 329 9.88 -25.53 -3.71
CA ASN A 329 10.64 -25.29 -4.94
C ASN A 329 10.67 -26.56 -5.85
N LYS A 330 10.74 -27.76 -5.24
CA LYS A 330 10.61 -29.00 -6.01
C LYS A 330 9.23 -29.12 -6.64
N LEU A 331 8.17 -28.84 -5.86
CA LEU A 331 6.80 -28.83 -6.35
C LEU A 331 6.62 -27.83 -7.51
N ALA A 332 7.11 -26.61 -7.37
CA ALA A 332 7.05 -25.61 -8.42
C ALA A 332 7.71 -26.10 -9.71
N ARG A 333 8.89 -26.73 -9.62
CA ARG A 333 9.59 -27.31 -10.79
C ARG A 333 8.84 -28.47 -11.43
N GLU A 334 8.23 -29.35 -10.64
CA GLU A 334 7.41 -30.46 -11.17
C GLU A 334 6.19 -29.95 -11.92
N LEU A 335 5.49 -28.96 -11.35
CA LEU A 335 4.33 -28.35 -11.97
C LEU A 335 4.70 -27.51 -13.21
N ALA A 336 5.89 -26.93 -13.24
CA ALA A 336 6.41 -26.17 -14.40
C ALA A 336 6.91 -27.09 -15.53
N ARG A 337 7.22 -28.37 -15.27
CA ARG A 337 7.82 -29.28 -16.25
C ARG A 337 7.05 -29.39 -17.57
N PRO A 338 5.71 -29.54 -17.60
CA PRO A 338 4.97 -29.59 -18.88
C PRO A 338 5.05 -28.27 -19.67
N TRP A 339 5.27 -27.14 -18.99
CA TRP A 339 5.35 -25.83 -19.62
C TRP A 339 6.70 -25.56 -20.32
N ASN A 340 7.75 -26.31 -19.97
CA ASN A 340 9.09 -26.11 -20.53
C ASN A 340 9.18 -26.50 -22.00
N THR A 341 8.30 -27.35 -22.48
CA THR A 341 8.23 -27.81 -23.89
C THR A 341 7.38 -26.91 -24.77
N VAL A 342 6.68 -25.95 -24.19
CA VAL A 342 5.73 -25.07 -24.87
C VAL A 342 6.33 -23.68 -25.08
N ARG A 343 6.28 -23.19 -26.33
CA ARG A 343 6.77 -21.84 -26.69
C ARG A 343 5.67 -20.80 -26.40
N THR A 344 6.12 -19.63 -25.99
CA THR A 344 5.24 -18.47 -25.83
C THR A 344 4.72 -18.03 -27.20
N ASP A 345 3.43 -17.85 -27.31
CA ASP A 345 2.77 -17.26 -28.47
C ASP A 345 3.14 -15.78 -28.57
N LYS A 346 3.55 -15.32 -29.75
CA LYS A 346 4.03 -13.96 -29.96
C LYS A 346 2.91 -12.91 -29.95
N GLU A 347 1.69 -13.30 -30.30
CA GLU A 347 0.55 -12.38 -30.36
C GLU A 347 -0.06 -12.15 -28.95
N SER A 348 -0.32 -13.25 -28.22
CA SER A 348 -0.93 -13.16 -26.90
C SER A 348 0.06 -12.97 -25.76
N GLY A 349 1.35 -13.19 -25.98
CA GLY A 349 2.38 -13.16 -24.95
C GLY A 349 2.26 -14.28 -23.89
N TYR A 350 1.33 -15.26 -24.06
CA TYR A 350 1.12 -16.39 -23.18
C TYR A 350 1.53 -17.71 -23.83
N LYS A 351 1.89 -18.69 -23.01
CA LYS A 351 2.10 -20.06 -23.48
C LYS A 351 0.75 -20.77 -23.66
N PRO A 352 0.53 -21.57 -24.73
CA PRO A 352 -0.61 -22.50 -24.80
C PRO A 352 -0.63 -23.45 -23.60
N VAL A 353 -1.82 -23.76 -23.09
CA VAL A 353 -1.98 -24.64 -21.92
C VAL A 353 -1.66 -26.09 -22.29
N PRO A 354 -0.66 -26.72 -21.67
CA PRO A 354 -0.36 -28.13 -21.94
C PRO A 354 -1.52 -29.03 -21.46
N PRO A 355 -2.01 -30.02 -22.24
CA PRO A 355 -3.12 -30.87 -21.85
C PRO A 355 -2.92 -31.59 -20.50
N ALA A 356 -1.69 -31.97 -20.19
CA ALA A 356 -1.37 -32.70 -18.96
C ALA A 356 -1.67 -31.88 -17.68
N VAL A 357 -1.57 -30.53 -17.72
CA VAL A 357 -1.82 -29.72 -16.54
C VAL A 357 -3.29 -29.47 -16.26
N MET A 358 -4.17 -29.81 -17.20
CA MET A 358 -5.62 -29.66 -17.07
C MET A 358 -6.27 -30.78 -16.26
N ALA A 359 -5.55 -31.88 -16.02
CA ALA A 359 -6.06 -32.99 -15.21
C ALA A 359 -6.41 -32.49 -13.80
N PRO A 360 -7.60 -32.85 -13.26
CA PRO A 360 -8.09 -32.37 -11.97
C PRO A 360 -7.14 -32.66 -10.80
N ASP A 361 -6.49 -33.81 -10.81
CA ASP A 361 -5.61 -34.33 -9.77
C ASP A 361 -4.11 -33.97 -10.01
N PHE A 362 -3.78 -33.32 -11.12
CA PHE A 362 -2.39 -33.04 -11.51
C PHE A 362 -1.58 -32.35 -10.38
N MET A 363 -2.12 -31.30 -9.78
CA MET A 363 -1.44 -30.58 -8.69
C MET A 363 -1.41 -31.38 -7.41
N LYS A 364 -2.51 -32.09 -7.09
CA LYS A 364 -2.62 -32.95 -5.90
C LYS A 364 -1.64 -34.11 -5.96
N SER A 365 -1.57 -34.80 -7.08
CA SER A 365 -0.64 -35.93 -7.26
C SER A 365 0.83 -35.50 -7.18
N ALA A 366 1.18 -34.30 -7.69
CA ALA A 366 2.51 -33.76 -7.53
C ALA A 366 2.80 -33.39 -6.06
N CYS A 367 1.82 -32.83 -5.37
CA CYS A 367 1.90 -32.50 -3.94
C CYS A 367 2.17 -33.75 -3.10
N ASP A 368 1.40 -34.83 -3.31
CA ASP A 368 1.54 -36.07 -2.56
C ASP A 368 2.92 -36.75 -2.77
N ARG A 369 3.45 -36.72 -4.00
CA ARG A 369 4.82 -37.22 -4.28
C ARG A 369 5.88 -36.41 -3.57
N VAL A 370 5.82 -35.09 -3.66
CA VAL A 370 6.81 -34.21 -3.03
C VAL A 370 6.73 -34.30 -1.50
N ALA A 371 5.52 -34.41 -0.95
CA ALA A 371 5.31 -34.63 0.48
C ALA A 371 6.02 -35.92 0.97
N ALA A 372 5.88 -37.02 0.21
CA ALA A 372 6.57 -38.27 0.49
C ALA A 372 8.09 -38.16 0.38
N ASP A 373 8.61 -37.52 -0.66
CA ASP A 373 10.05 -37.35 -0.90
C ASP A 373 10.75 -36.56 0.22
N TYR A 374 10.08 -35.57 0.78
CA TYR A 374 10.66 -34.72 1.85
C TYR A 374 10.23 -35.14 3.26
N GLY A 375 9.29 -36.07 3.39
CA GLY A 375 8.77 -36.51 4.69
C GLY A 375 8.03 -35.42 5.46
N ILE A 376 7.50 -34.38 4.78
CA ILE A 376 6.77 -33.27 5.40
C ILE A 376 5.32 -33.26 4.95
N PHE A 377 4.46 -32.63 5.73
CA PHE A 377 3.07 -32.43 5.36
C PHE A 377 2.95 -31.23 4.41
N LEU A 378 2.33 -31.45 3.25
CA LEU A 378 1.91 -30.42 2.31
C LEU A 378 0.40 -30.41 2.24
N ASN A 379 -0.23 -29.28 2.52
CA ASN A 379 -1.68 -29.15 2.49
C ASN A 379 -2.14 -28.63 1.13
N TYR A 380 -2.88 -29.47 0.38
CA TYR A 380 -3.55 -29.12 -0.87
C TYR A 380 -4.99 -28.74 -0.61
N ASP A 381 -5.47 -27.66 -1.24
CA ASP A 381 -6.86 -27.19 -1.15
C ASP A 381 -7.34 -26.57 -2.47
N MET A 382 -8.66 -26.69 -2.69
CA MET A 382 -9.39 -26.10 -3.82
C MET A 382 -10.72 -25.55 -3.33
N PRO A 383 -10.71 -24.34 -2.76
CA PRO A 383 -11.92 -23.73 -2.22
C PRO A 383 -12.87 -23.25 -3.31
N GLU A 384 -14.06 -22.81 -2.89
CA GLU A 384 -14.99 -22.09 -3.76
C GLU A 384 -14.35 -20.87 -4.42
N PRO A 385 -14.87 -20.43 -5.58
CA PRO A 385 -14.34 -19.28 -6.30
C PRO A 385 -14.22 -18.03 -5.43
N PHE A 386 -13.08 -17.37 -5.50
CA PHE A 386 -12.80 -16.13 -4.78
C PHE A 386 -13.07 -14.89 -5.62
N SER A 387 -13.77 -13.91 -5.05
CA SER A 387 -13.61 -12.53 -5.48
C SER A 387 -12.27 -11.96 -4.97
N LYS A 388 -11.78 -10.88 -5.58
CA LYS A 388 -10.52 -10.24 -5.14
C LYS A 388 -10.57 -9.86 -3.66
N LYS A 389 -11.71 -9.31 -3.20
CA LYS A 389 -11.94 -8.93 -1.81
C LYS A 389 -11.94 -10.13 -0.86
N ARG A 390 -12.64 -11.22 -1.21
CA ARG A 390 -12.67 -12.45 -0.41
C ARG A 390 -11.27 -13.07 -0.29
N LEU A 391 -10.47 -13.02 -1.36
CA LEU A 391 -9.09 -13.52 -1.34
C LEU A 391 -8.18 -12.61 -0.51
N ALA A 392 -8.34 -11.30 -0.60
CA ALA A 392 -7.60 -10.32 0.19
C ALA A 392 -7.94 -10.36 1.69
N SER A 393 -9.13 -10.82 2.06
CA SER A 393 -9.54 -11.00 3.46
C SER A 393 -9.25 -12.38 4.05
N ASN A 394 -8.74 -13.34 3.24
CA ASN A 394 -8.37 -14.68 3.75
C ASN A 394 -7.17 -14.56 4.71
N PRO A 395 -7.26 -15.12 5.95
CA PRO A 395 -6.24 -14.91 6.98
C PRO A 395 -4.83 -15.38 6.60
N LEU A 396 -4.72 -16.44 5.82
CA LEU A 396 -3.45 -17.02 5.38
C LEU A 396 -3.02 -16.45 4.02
N LEU A 397 -3.89 -16.55 3.02
CA LEU A 397 -3.54 -16.25 1.64
C LEU A 397 -3.27 -14.77 1.41
N SER A 398 -3.98 -13.87 2.09
CA SER A 398 -3.75 -12.42 1.98
C SER A 398 -2.34 -11.98 2.37
N ARG A 399 -1.68 -12.75 3.26
CA ARG A 399 -0.31 -12.49 3.73
C ARG A 399 0.75 -13.10 2.82
N ALA A 400 0.38 -13.99 1.90
CA ALA A 400 1.30 -14.64 0.98
C ALA A 400 1.73 -13.66 -0.12
N LYS A 401 3.04 -13.39 -0.20
CA LYS A 401 3.63 -12.44 -1.15
C LYS A 401 4.68 -13.12 -2.02
N THR A 402 4.83 -12.63 -3.24
CA THR A 402 5.92 -13.07 -4.13
C THR A 402 7.28 -12.78 -3.48
N PRO A 403 8.30 -13.64 -3.71
CA PRO A 403 9.66 -13.33 -3.29
C PRO A 403 10.16 -12.14 -4.11
N GLY A 404 10.49 -11.05 -3.42
CA GLY A 404 10.99 -9.81 -3.98
C GLY A 404 11.16 -8.77 -2.88
N ALA A 405 11.90 -7.71 -3.12
CA ALA A 405 12.09 -6.61 -2.19
C ALA A 405 11.26 -5.39 -2.64
N GLY A 406 10.57 -4.75 -1.71
CA GLY A 406 9.90 -3.48 -1.94
C GLY A 406 8.54 -3.56 -2.63
N ASN A 407 8.22 -2.53 -3.42
CA ASN A 407 6.91 -2.34 -4.07
C ASN A 407 6.59 -3.34 -5.19
N GLU A 408 7.55 -4.16 -5.62
CA GLU A 408 7.34 -5.18 -6.65
C GLU A 408 6.76 -6.49 -6.10
N SER A 409 6.62 -6.60 -4.79
CA SER A 409 6.09 -7.80 -4.14
C SER A 409 4.56 -7.82 -4.22
N LEU A 410 4.01 -8.70 -5.06
CA LEU A 410 2.56 -8.90 -5.18
C LEU A 410 2.05 -9.85 -4.11
N ASN A 411 0.90 -9.53 -3.53
CA ASN A 411 0.13 -10.49 -2.74
C ASN A 411 -0.64 -11.46 -3.66
N ILE A 412 -1.12 -12.56 -3.10
CA ILE A 412 -1.82 -13.59 -3.90
C ILE A 412 -3.09 -13.05 -4.55
N ALA A 413 -3.82 -12.11 -3.91
CA ALA A 413 -5.04 -11.55 -4.46
C ALA A 413 -4.76 -10.68 -5.71
N GLU A 414 -3.66 -9.95 -5.70
CA GLU A 414 -3.21 -9.19 -6.88
C GLU A 414 -2.70 -10.12 -7.98
N TYR A 415 -1.90 -11.12 -7.61
CA TYR A 415 -1.27 -12.00 -8.59
C TYR A 415 -2.26 -12.95 -9.26
N ALA A 416 -3.21 -13.54 -8.51
CA ALA A 416 -4.23 -14.43 -9.05
C ALA A 416 -5.15 -13.72 -10.06
N PHE A 417 -5.39 -12.41 -9.88
CA PHE A 417 -6.19 -11.61 -10.81
C PHE A 417 -5.38 -11.02 -11.99
N ARG A 418 -4.08 -11.33 -12.08
CA ARG A 418 -3.25 -11.10 -13.28
C ARG A 418 -3.17 -12.34 -14.17
N VAL A 419 -4.21 -13.14 -14.19
CA VAL A 419 -4.34 -14.31 -15.06
C VAL A 419 -4.86 -13.91 -16.46
N LYS A 420 -4.52 -14.69 -17.48
CA LYS A 420 -5.08 -14.51 -18.82
C LYS A 420 -6.61 -14.46 -18.80
N GLY A 421 -7.18 -13.48 -19.48
CA GLY A 421 -8.60 -13.14 -19.45
C GLY A 421 -8.92 -11.94 -18.56
N PHE A 422 -8.13 -11.67 -17.52
CA PHE A 422 -8.22 -10.45 -16.70
C PHE A 422 -7.05 -9.49 -16.95
N TYR A 423 -5.96 -10.01 -17.45
CA TYR A 423 -4.76 -9.24 -17.75
C TYR A 423 -4.25 -9.58 -19.14
N GLU A 424 -4.18 -8.58 -20.01
CA GLU A 424 -3.59 -8.70 -21.33
C GLU A 424 -2.29 -7.89 -21.36
N PRO A 425 -1.17 -8.47 -21.84
CA PRO A 425 0.08 -7.74 -21.97
C PRO A 425 -0.10 -6.54 -22.90
N LYS A 426 0.50 -5.41 -22.55
CA LYS A 426 0.41 -4.18 -23.35
C LYS A 426 1.21 -4.31 -24.66
N ASP A 427 2.38 -4.95 -24.57
CA ASP A 427 3.29 -5.21 -25.68
C ASP A 427 4.33 -6.28 -25.29
N ALA A 428 5.27 -6.58 -26.16
CA ALA A 428 6.32 -7.58 -25.94
C ALA A 428 7.33 -7.19 -24.82
N SER A 429 7.38 -5.91 -24.44
CA SER A 429 8.25 -5.40 -23.36
C SER A 429 7.57 -5.44 -21.99
N ASP A 430 6.30 -5.79 -21.92
CA ASP A 430 5.57 -5.93 -20.65
C ASP A 430 6.12 -7.11 -19.85
N THR A 431 6.89 -6.79 -18.81
CA THR A 431 7.52 -7.75 -17.89
C THR A 431 6.70 -7.95 -16.61
N ALA A 432 5.48 -7.41 -16.52
CA ALA A 432 4.64 -7.54 -15.35
C ALA A 432 4.38 -9.02 -15.02
N LEU A 433 4.40 -9.35 -13.73
CA LEU A 433 4.07 -10.70 -13.27
C LEU A 433 2.63 -11.05 -13.66
N ARG A 434 2.48 -12.12 -14.44
CA ARG A 434 1.19 -12.60 -14.94
C ARG A 434 1.20 -14.12 -15.02
N LEU A 435 0.03 -14.72 -15.09
CA LEU A 435 -0.16 -16.16 -15.14
C LEU A 435 -1.02 -16.56 -16.36
N GLN A 436 -0.66 -17.66 -17.01
CA GLN A 436 -1.60 -18.39 -17.85
C GLN A 436 -2.53 -19.24 -16.97
N MET A 437 -3.71 -19.58 -17.48
CA MET A 437 -4.59 -20.59 -16.81
C MET A 437 -3.79 -21.88 -16.56
N TYR A 438 -3.97 -22.46 -15.39
CA TYR A 438 -3.26 -23.66 -14.89
C TYR A 438 -1.76 -23.51 -14.66
N GLN A 439 -1.18 -22.33 -14.90
CA GLN A 439 0.24 -22.04 -14.63
C GLN A 439 0.42 -21.66 -13.16
N THR A 440 1.49 -22.18 -12.55
CA THR A 440 1.95 -21.77 -11.23
C THR A 440 2.99 -20.69 -11.33
N PRO A 441 3.16 -19.83 -10.30
CA PRO A 441 4.34 -18.98 -10.16
C PRO A 441 5.65 -19.80 -10.23
N ASP A 442 6.71 -19.21 -10.74
CA ASP A 442 8.03 -19.85 -10.83
C ASP A 442 8.66 -20.13 -9.46
N ALA A 443 8.26 -19.37 -8.45
CA ALA A 443 8.69 -19.54 -7.08
C ALA A 443 7.50 -19.45 -6.11
N PRO A 444 7.52 -20.19 -5.00
CA PRO A 444 6.45 -20.14 -4.00
C PRO A 444 6.38 -18.75 -3.34
N LEU A 445 5.16 -18.28 -3.08
CA LEU A 445 4.89 -17.11 -2.28
C LEU A 445 5.23 -17.43 -0.81
N VAL A 446 5.55 -16.39 -0.05
CA VAL A 446 5.98 -16.53 1.33
C VAL A 446 5.08 -15.74 2.26
N VAL A 447 4.53 -16.41 3.27
CA VAL A 447 3.92 -15.78 4.44
C VAL A 447 5.00 -15.60 5.49
N ARG A 448 5.15 -14.37 6.00
CA ARG A 448 6.20 -14.03 6.98
C ARG A 448 5.59 -13.57 8.30
N SER A 449 6.32 -13.77 9.38
CA SER A 449 6.01 -13.18 10.68
C SER A 449 6.03 -11.64 10.59
N ARG A 450 5.33 -10.98 11.51
CA ARG A 450 5.44 -9.53 11.65
C ARG A 450 6.79 -9.21 12.28
N SER A 451 7.57 -8.36 11.63
CA SER A 451 8.82 -7.84 12.18
C SER A 451 8.67 -6.34 12.40
N ASN A 452 9.06 -5.89 13.59
CA ASN A 452 9.15 -4.47 13.93
C ASN A 452 10.59 -3.93 13.69
N ASN A 453 11.51 -4.80 13.27
CA ASN A 453 12.88 -4.42 13.04
C ASN A 453 13.00 -3.63 11.75
N MET A 454 13.69 -2.52 11.82
CA MET A 454 14.00 -1.68 10.67
C MET A 454 15.46 -1.91 10.28
N THR A 455 15.75 -1.98 9.00
CA THR A 455 17.10 -2.08 8.47
C THR A 455 17.31 -1.07 7.37
N PHE A 456 18.54 -0.62 7.20
CA PHE A 456 18.90 0.22 6.08
C PHE A 456 19.21 -0.67 4.88
N ASP A 457 18.47 -0.49 3.80
CA ASP A 457 18.72 -1.16 2.52
C ASP A 457 19.79 -0.37 1.74
N PRO A 458 20.97 -0.93 1.55
CA PRO A 458 22.06 -0.24 0.84
C PRO A 458 21.77 -0.05 -0.66
N ILE A 459 20.86 -0.84 -1.24
CA ILE A 459 20.51 -0.77 -2.66
C ILE A 459 19.52 0.37 -2.89
N THR A 460 18.39 0.38 -2.16
CA THR A 460 17.36 1.41 -2.28
C THR A 460 17.68 2.66 -1.46
N LYS A 461 18.67 2.58 -0.57
CA LYS A 461 19.07 3.65 0.39
C LYS A 461 17.91 4.13 1.26
N ARG A 462 17.01 3.25 1.61
CA ARG A 462 15.86 3.52 2.48
C ARG A 462 15.93 2.68 3.73
N VAL A 463 15.36 3.21 4.81
CA VAL A 463 15.08 2.41 6.00
C VAL A 463 13.81 1.62 5.69
N ILE A 464 13.95 0.32 5.57
CA ILE A 464 12.85 -0.60 5.29
C ILE A 464 12.62 -1.52 6.49
N ALA A 465 11.39 -1.98 6.65
CA ALA A 465 11.12 -3.02 7.63
C ALA A 465 11.86 -4.30 7.22
N GLN A 466 12.60 -4.88 8.15
CA GLN A 466 13.17 -6.21 7.92
C GLN A 466 12.04 -7.21 7.68
N PRO A 467 12.10 -8.01 6.60
CA PRO A 467 11.11 -9.05 6.42
C PRO A 467 11.22 -10.04 7.58
N GLY A 468 10.10 -10.32 8.23
CA GLY A 468 10.03 -11.33 9.28
C GLY A 468 10.42 -12.73 8.76
N ASP A 469 10.56 -13.67 9.66
CA ASP A 469 10.91 -15.06 9.32
C ASP A 469 9.77 -15.72 8.53
N PRO A 470 10.09 -16.59 7.56
CA PRO A 470 9.11 -17.36 6.84
C PRO A 470 8.29 -18.27 7.77
N GLU A 471 6.97 -18.16 7.74
CA GLU A 471 6.05 -19.05 8.49
C GLU A 471 5.44 -20.13 7.61
N THR A 472 5.11 -19.79 6.36
CA THR A 472 4.45 -20.68 5.42
C THR A 472 4.85 -20.33 4.00
N PHE A 473 5.05 -21.35 3.17
CA PHE A 473 5.22 -21.21 1.73
C PHE A 473 3.93 -21.58 1.03
N VAL A 474 3.53 -20.84 0.00
CA VAL A 474 2.30 -21.04 -0.74
C VAL A 474 2.59 -21.12 -2.23
N LEU A 475 2.08 -22.12 -2.90
CA LEU A 475 2.11 -22.22 -4.35
C LEU A 475 0.67 -22.38 -4.84
N PHE A 476 0.27 -21.64 -5.86
CA PHE A 476 -1.10 -21.67 -6.38
C PHE A 476 -1.13 -21.69 -7.89
N ARG A 477 -2.27 -22.06 -8.45
CA ARG A 477 -2.61 -21.86 -9.86
C ARG A 477 -4.07 -21.47 -10.00
N VAL A 478 -4.39 -20.71 -11.03
CA VAL A 478 -5.76 -20.35 -11.38
C VAL A 478 -6.27 -21.35 -12.39
N ILE A 479 -7.40 -22.01 -12.11
CA ILE A 479 -8.01 -23.02 -12.97
C ILE A 479 -9.28 -22.54 -13.68
N ASP A 480 -9.90 -21.48 -13.17
CA ASP A 480 -11.06 -20.81 -13.79
C ASP A 480 -11.03 -19.33 -13.44
N ALA A 481 -11.39 -18.48 -14.39
CA ALA A 481 -11.46 -17.03 -14.23
C ALA A 481 -12.71 -16.53 -14.94
N ARG A 482 -13.60 -15.88 -14.18
CA ARG A 482 -14.88 -15.39 -14.67
C ARG A 482 -14.99 -13.90 -14.48
N GLU A 483 -15.27 -13.20 -15.58
CA GLU A 483 -15.59 -11.78 -15.57
C GLU A 483 -16.82 -11.48 -14.73
N SER A 484 -16.94 -10.22 -14.32
CA SER A 484 -18.14 -9.73 -13.66
C SER A 484 -19.34 -9.81 -14.60
N ALA A 485 -20.36 -10.55 -14.21
CA ALA A 485 -21.54 -10.77 -15.02
C ALA A 485 -22.82 -10.78 -14.16
N PRO A 486 -23.94 -10.33 -14.71
CA PRO A 486 -25.23 -10.52 -14.07
C PRO A 486 -25.57 -12.01 -13.99
N PRO A 487 -26.43 -12.44 -13.04
CA PRO A 487 -27.01 -13.77 -13.05
C PRO A 487 -27.80 -14.04 -14.33
N SER A 488 -27.75 -15.27 -14.83
CA SER A 488 -28.44 -15.64 -16.08
C SER A 488 -29.96 -15.58 -15.96
N ASN A 489 -30.51 -15.82 -14.79
CA ASN A 489 -31.94 -15.78 -14.50
C ASN A 489 -32.18 -15.62 -12.98
N LEU A 490 -33.43 -15.31 -12.61
CA LEU A 490 -33.88 -15.21 -11.22
C LEU A 490 -33.59 -16.49 -10.44
N GLU A 491 -33.79 -17.66 -11.06
CA GLU A 491 -33.67 -18.96 -10.40
C GLU A 491 -32.28 -19.21 -9.80
N SER A 492 -31.23 -18.69 -10.46
CA SER A 492 -29.85 -18.82 -10.00
C SER A 492 -29.54 -18.07 -8.69
N VAL A 493 -30.38 -17.09 -8.31
CA VAL A 493 -30.24 -16.24 -7.12
C VAL A 493 -31.54 -16.14 -6.31
N ARG A 494 -32.55 -16.98 -6.62
CA ARG A 494 -33.91 -16.93 -6.07
C ARG A 494 -33.92 -16.85 -4.54
N ALA A 495 -33.20 -17.72 -3.87
CA ALA A 495 -33.14 -17.75 -2.41
C ALA A 495 -32.55 -16.45 -1.82
N GLN A 496 -31.59 -15.83 -2.52
CA GLN A 496 -31.03 -14.53 -2.12
C GLN A 496 -32.02 -13.40 -2.32
N VAL A 497 -32.70 -13.37 -3.46
CA VAL A 497 -33.73 -12.37 -3.78
C VAL A 497 -34.88 -12.44 -2.76
N GLU A 498 -35.39 -13.63 -2.48
CA GLU A 498 -36.45 -13.86 -1.50
C GLU A 498 -36.04 -13.38 -0.11
N LYS A 499 -34.84 -13.74 0.33
CA LYS A 499 -34.30 -13.27 1.61
C LYS A 499 -34.18 -11.76 1.67
N ASP A 500 -33.71 -11.12 0.60
CA ASP A 500 -33.49 -9.68 0.55
C ASP A 500 -34.83 -8.91 0.57
N ILE A 501 -35.86 -9.41 -0.12
CA ILE A 501 -37.22 -8.84 -0.09
C ILE A 501 -37.83 -8.98 1.32
N ARG A 502 -37.73 -10.17 1.95
CA ARG A 502 -38.20 -10.36 3.32
C ARG A 502 -37.55 -9.40 4.30
N LEU A 503 -36.24 -9.20 4.18
CA LEU A 503 -35.49 -8.23 4.99
C LEU A 503 -35.93 -6.79 4.71
N MET A 504 -36.29 -6.44 3.46
CA MET A 504 -36.79 -5.13 3.10
C MET A 504 -38.18 -4.89 3.70
N HIS A 505 -39.10 -5.88 3.59
CA HIS A 505 -40.45 -5.79 4.21
C HIS A 505 -40.35 -5.69 5.73
N ALA A 506 -39.49 -6.51 6.36
CA ALA A 506 -39.25 -6.45 7.78
C ALA A 506 -38.68 -5.09 8.22
N PHE A 507 -37.75 -4.54 7.43
CA PHE A 507 -37.18 -3.22 7.68
C PHE A 507 -38.23 -2.10 7.63
N ALA A 508 -39.14 -2.15 6.66
CA ALA A 508 -40.25 -1.20 6.56
C ALA A 508 -41.27 -1.38 7.71
N ALA A 509 -41.61 -2.60 8.06
CA ALA A 509 -42.54 -2.91 9.16
C ALA A 509 -42.04 -2.43 10.54
N MET A 510 -40.70 -2.37 10.72
CA MET A 510 -40.10 -1.87 11.98
C MET A 510 -40.21 -0.37 12.17
N GLU A 511 -40.53 0.41 11.15
CA GLU A 511 -40.54 1.88 11.24
C GLU A 511 -41.45 2.38 12.37
N SER A 512 -42.67 1.87 12.42
CA SER A 512 -43.65 2.25 13.45
C SER A 512 -43.13 1.94 14.87
N ALA A 513 -42.56 0.75 15.06
CA ALA A 513 -41.99 0.34 16.34
C ALA A 513 -40.77 1.21 16.74
N ALA A 514 -39.93 1.57 15.76
CA ALA A 514 -38.77 2.45 16.00
C ALA A 514 -39.20 3.86 16.38
N GLN A 515 -40.25 4.40 15.73
CA GLN A 515 -40.82 5.72 16.04
C GLN A 515 -41.45 5.74 17.44
N GLU A 516 -42.20 4.70 17.81
CA GLU A 516 -42.80 4.57 19.15
C GLU A 516 -41.73 4.54 20.27
N PHE A 517 -40.69 3.71 20.07
CA PHE A 517 -39.57 3.68 21.00
C PHE A 517 -38.83 5.01 21.09
N TYR A 518 -38.57 5.65 19.93
CA TYR A 518 -37.95 6.97 19.86
C TYR A 518 -38.75 8.04 20.61
N ALA A 519 -40.08 8.03 20.49
CA ALA A 519 -40.94 8.98 21.14
C ALA A 519 -40.83 8.92 22.68
N VAL A 520 -40.65 7.72 23.25
CA VAL A 520 -40.41 7.55 24.68
C VAL A 520 -38.96 7.88 25.05
N ALA A 521 -38.00 7.44 24.23
CA ALA A 521 -36.59 7.67 24.49
C ALA A 521 -36.21 9.16 24.46
N SER A 522 -36.86 9.97 23.62
CA SER A 522 -36.63 11.42 23.53
C SER A 522 -37.02 12.17 24.81
N ARG A 523 -37.94 11.61 25.60
CA ARG A 523 -38.39 12.19 26.87
C ARG A 523 -37.62 11.65 28.06
N LEU A 524 -37.41 10.33 28.10
CA LEU A 524 -36.94 9.63 29.33
C LEU A 524 -35.47 9.12 29.16
N GLY A 525 -34.95 9.12 27.95
CA GLY A 525 -33.68 8.51 27.58
C GLY A 525 -33.87 7.05 27.18
N VAL A 526 -32.83 6.53 26.48
CA VAL A 526 -32.83 5.18 25.90
C VAL A 526 -32.89 4.07 26.96
N ASP A 527 -32.23 4.24 28.12
CA ASP A 527 -32.22 3.26 29.19
C ASP A 527 -33.63 3.07 29.77
N GLU A 528 -34.33 4.18 30.10
CA GLU A 528 -35.65 4.13 30.70
C GLU A 528 -36.71 3.67 29.69
N ALA A 529 -36.59 4.09 28.40
CA ALA A 529 -37.43 3.57 27.35
C ALA A 529 -37.29 2.05 27.23
N PHE A 530 -36.07 1.55 27.23
CA PHE A 530 -35.78 0.12 27.19
C PHE A 530 -36.38 -0.65 28.36
N ASN A 531 -36.41 -0.06 29.53
CA ASN A 531 -37.01 -0.69 30.73
C ASN A 531 -38.54 -0.73 30.67
N ARG A 532 -39.18 0.30 30.11
CA ARG A 532 -40.64 0.38 29.99
C ARG A 532 -41.23 -0.50 28.92
N PHE A 533 -40.52 -0.74 27.84
CA PHE A 533 -40.94 -1.58 26.74
C PHE A 533 -40.41 -2.99 26.89
N ALA A 534 -40.87 -3.73 27.91
CA ALA A 534 -40.51 -5.14 28.09
C ALA A 534 -40.89 -6.01 26.87
N ASP A 535 -42.01 -5.67 26.21
CA ASP A 535 -42.52 -6.36 25.01
C ASP A 535 -41.57 -6.17 23.81
N PHE A 536 -40.86 -5.05 23.71
CA PHE A 536 -39.83 -4.86 22.67
C PHE A 536 -38.65 -5.83 22.80
N ARG A 537 -38.37 -6.32 24.02
CA ARG A 537 -37.26 -7.24 24.28
C ARG A 537 -37.54 -8.66 23.76
N THR A 538 -38.81 -9.09 23.89
CA THR A 538 -39.26 -10.46 23.60
C THR A 538 -39.90 -10.62 22.25
N GLU A 539 -40.73 -9.64 21.83
CA GLU A 539 -41.54 -9.73 20.63
C GLU A 539 -41.00 -8.93 19.43
N ARG A 540 -40.21 -7.90 19.70
CA ARG A 540 -39.74 -6.93 18.68
C ARG A 540 -38.22 -6.82 18.57
N GLY A 541 -37.48 -7.82 19.02
CA GLY A 541 -36.06 -8.02 18.73
C GLY A 541 -35.08 -7.02 19.34
N LEU A 542 -35.50 -6.23 20.32
CA LEU A 542 -34.61 -5.28 21.01
C LEU A 542 -33.85 -6.01 22.12
N THR A 543 -32.64 -6.48 21.82
CA THR A 543 -31.91 -7.38 22.71
C THR A 543 -31.13 -6.72 23.80
N ARG A 544 -30.55 -5.54 23.55
CA ARG A 544 -29.78 -4.77 24.55
C ARG A 544 -29.44 -3.36 24.08
N ILE A 545 -29.16 -2.48 25.04
CA ILE A 545 -28.51 -1.18 24.78
C ILE A 545 -27.01 -1.42 24.57
N SER A 546 -26.44 -0.76 23.59
CA SER A 546 -25.00 -0.79 23.31
C SER A 546 -24.40 0.58 23.57
N THR A 547 -23.22 0.59 24.20
CA THR A 547 -22.44 1.79 24.48
C THR A 547 -21.03 1.57 23.90
N PRO A 548 -20.79 1.93 22.62
CA PRO A 548 -19.47 1.81 22.03
C PRO A 548 -18.47 2.75 22.70
N ALA A 549 -17.18 2.48 22.54
CA ALA A 549 -16.13 3.43 22.90
C ALA A 549 -16.32 4.74 22.12
N ALA A 550 -15.89 5.86 22.69
CA ALA A 550 -15.93 7.15 22.01
C ALA A 550 -15.18 7.09 20.66
N PHE A 551 -15.80 7.60 19.62
CA PHE A 551 -15.30 7.55 18.24
C PHE A 551 -15.31 8.93 17.58
N SER A 552 -14.42 9.13 16.58
CA SER A 552 -14.37 10.32 15.73
C SER A 552 -15.20 10.12 14.46
N ARG A 553 -15.39 11.20 13.67
CA ARG A 553 -16.03 11.05 12.35
C ARG A 553 -15.20 10.22 11.40
N ARG A 554 -13.92 10.50 11.38
CA ARG A 554 -12.95 9.88 10.47
C ARG A 554 -11.75 9.38 11.25
N VAL A 555 -11.15 8.31 10.78
CA VAL A 555 -9.87 7.79 11.29
C VAL A 555 -8.81 7.84 10.19
N ARG A 556 -7.55 7.93 10.58
CA ARG A 556 -6.44 7.91 9.64
C ARG A 556 -6.21 6.49 9.18
N MET A 557 -6.14 6.33 7.89
CA MET A 557 -5.71 5.07 7.28
C MET A 557 -4.20 4.90 7.42
N SER A 558 -3.76 3.65 7.39
CA SER A 558 -2.36 3.25 7.35
C SER A 558 -2.16 2.11 6.36
N GLY A 559 -0.93 1.93 5.89
CA GLY A 559 -0.59 0.86 4.96
C GLY A 559 -0.72 1.24 3.48
N PRO A 560 -0.78 0.23 2.58
CA PRO A 560 -0.77 0.46 1.13
C PRO A 560 -1.94 1.30 0.61
N ASP A 561 -3.14 1.06 1.13
CA ASP A 561 -4.36 1.79 0.70
C ASP A 561 -4.27 3.28 1.03
N ALA A 562 -3.69 3.62 2.20
CA ALA A 562 -3.42 5.01 2.56
C ALA A 562 -2.42 5.66 1.60
N GLN A 563 -1.39 4.92 1.18
CA GLN A 563 -0.41 5.41 0.23
C GLN A 563 -1.01 5.60 -1.16
N GLU A 564 -1.87 4.70 -1.61
CA GLU A 564 -2.61 4.84 -2.86
C GLU A 564 -3.50 6.08 -2.85
N MET A 565 -4.23 6.34 -1.76
CA MET A 565 -5.02 7.56 -1.61
C MET A 565 -4.18 8.82 -1.67
N ILE A 566 -3.02 8.85 -0.98
CA ILE A 566 -2.09 9.98 -1.02
C ILE A 566 -1.56 10.21 -2.45
N LEU A 567 -1.20 9.14 -3.17
CA LEU A 567 -0.77 9.22 -4.56
C LEU A 567 -1.88 9.74 -5.48
N ALA A 568 -3.13 9.38 -5.20
CA ALA A 568 -4.30 9.93 -5.89
C ALA A 568 -4.67 11.37 -5.47
N GLY A 569 -3.88 12.01 -4.59
CA GLY A 569 -4.13 13.37 -4.09
C GLY A 569 -5.27 13.46 -3.08
N LYS A 570 -5.69 12.33 -2.51
CA LYS A 570 -6.75 12.23 -1.52
C LYS A 570 -6.16 12.14 -0.10
N LEU A 571 -6.93 12.61 0.88
CA LEU A 571 -6.54 12.43 2.28
C LEU A 571 -6.73 10.96 2.68
N PRO A 572 -5.76 10.33 3.35
CA PRO A 572 -5.86 8.95 3.80
C PRO A 572 -6.69 8.87 5.10
N ILE A 573 -7.97 9.19 4.98
CA ILE A 573 -8.94 9.11 6.08
C ILE A 573 -10.17 8.32 5.62
N GLU A 574 -10.73 7.55 6.54
CA GLU A 574 -11.93 6.74 6.31
C GLU A 574 -12.93 6.94 7.45
N PRO A 575 -14.22 6.61 7.28
CA PRO A 575 -15.18 6.61 8.37
C PRO A 575 -14.69 5.76 9.54
N ALA A 576 -14.92 6.22 10.78
CA ALA A 576 -14.53 5.46 11.95
C ALA A 576 -15.28 4.11 12.02
N THR A 577 -14.61 3.09 12.54
CA THR A 577 -15.26 1.80 12.80
C THR A 577 -15.88 1.82 14.20
N VAL A 578 -17.21 1.75 14.26
CA VAL A 578 -17.95 1.73 15.53
C VAL A 578 -18.17 0.28 15.96
N SER A 579 -17.81 -0.05 17.19
CA SER A 579 -17.95 -1.42 17.70
C SER A 579 -19.41 -1.90 17.66
N GLY A 580 -19.65 -3.05 17.05
CA GLY A 580 -20.99 -3.65 16.87
C GLY A 580 -21.77 -3.14 15.67
N ILE A 581 -21.27 -2.11 14.96
CA ILE A 581 -21.92 -1.52 13.78
C ILE A 581 -21.02 -1.62 12.54
N GLY A 582 -19.71 -1.41 12.72
CA GLY A 582 -18.76 -1.31 11.61
C GLY A 582 -18.58 0.13 11.12
N GLN A 583 -18.31 0.30 9.84
CA GLN A 583 -18.17 1.61 9.18
C GLN A 583 -19.52 2.03 8.58
N SER A 584 -20.36 2.70 9.37
CA SER A 584 -21.60 3.33 8.90
C SER A 584 -21.46 4.85 8.99
N GLU A 585 -21.27 5.50 7.85
CA GLU A 585 -21.13 6.96 7.78
C GLU A 585 -22.41 7.66 8.27
N GLY A 586 -23.58 7.13 7.92
CA GLY A 586 -24.86 7.66 8.36
C GLY A 586 -25.03 7.60 9.89
N PHE A 587 -24.66 6.48 10.54
CA PHE A 587 -24.71 6.36 11.99
C PHE A 587 -23.76 7.35 12.66
N ILE A 588 -22.56 7.51 12.12
CA ILE A 588 -21.56 8.45 12.64
C ILE A 588 -22.10 9.88 12.55
N GLU A 589 -22.60 10.29 11.38
CA GLU A 589 -23.13 11.65 11.19
C GLU A 589 -24.40 11.90 12.04
N ALA A 590 -25.29 10.91 12.18
CA ALA A 590 -26.43 10.98 13.09
C ALA A 590 -25.99 11.17 14.55
N SER A 591 -24.94 10.48 14.98
CA SER A 591 -24.37 10.63 16.33
C SER A 591 -23.80 12.04 16.54
N PHE A 592 -23.09 12.57 15.56
CA PHE A 592 -22.50 13.91 15.65
C PHE A 592 -23.51 15.03 15.47
N SER A 593 -24.66 14.81 14.83
CA SER A 593 -25.73 15.80 14.75
C SER A 593 -26.29 16.16 16.12
N LEU A 594 -26.25 15.22 17.07
CA LEU A 594 -26.65 15.43 18.45
C LEU A 594 -25.73 16.39 19.24
N THR A 595 -24.53 16.67 18.74
CA THR A 595 -23.57 17.57 19.38
C THR A 595 -23.82 19.04 19.06
N SER A 596 -24.70 19.36 18.07
CA SER A 596 -25.06 20.74 17.72
C SER A 596 -25.72 21.46 18.90
N GLU A 597 -25.37 22.74 19.08
CA GLU A 597 -26.02 23.62 20.05
C GLU A 597 -27.47 23.91 19.64
N ASP A 598 -27.75 23.98 18.34
CA ASP A 598 -29.06 24.22 17.76
C ASP A 598 -29.92 22.96 17.64
N TRP A 599 -29.48 21.84 18.22
CA TRP A 599 -30.24 20.60 18.14
C TRP A 599 -31.58 20.74 18.84
N ALA A 600 -32.66 20.53 18.11
CA ALA A 600 -34.02 20.44 18.64
C ALA A 600 -34.62 19.08 18.23
N PRO A 601 -35.40 18.43 19.10
CA PRO A 601 -36.13 17.23 18.71
C PRO A 601 -37.10 17.58 17.56
N PRO A 602 -37.22 16.76 16.51
CA PRO A 602 -38.17 16.99 15.47
C PRO A 602 -39.60 17.04 16.06
N ALA A 603 -40.42 17.98 15.58
CA ALA A 603 -41.81 18.06 15.96
C ALA A 603 -42.56 16.83 15.43
N MET A 604 -42.86 15.88 16.32
CA MET A 604 -43.74 14.76 16.00
C MET A 604 -45.14 15.03 16.51
N ASP A 605 -46.13 14.95 15.59
CA ASP A 605 -47.52 14.78 15.96
C ASP A 605 -47.68 13.35 16.55
N LEU A 606 -47.52 13.22 17.85
CA LEU A 606 -47.68 11.94 18.52
C LEU A 606 -49.18 11.65 18.67
N PRO A 607 -49.65 10.45 18.30
CA PRO A 607 -51.02 10.04 18.65
C PRO A 607 -51.18 10.10 20.17
N GLN A 608 -52.16 10.84 20.63
CA GLN A 608 -52.52 10.89 22.05
C GLN A 608 -53.07 9.51 22.45
N THR A 609 -52.20 8.63 22.87
CA THR A 609 -52.61 7.42 23.56
C THR A 609 -52.90 7.81 24.99
N ASP A 610 -54.20 8.01 25.29
CA ASP A 610 -54.79 8.15 26.63
C ASP A 610 -54.50 6.90 27.48
N ARG A 611 -53.35 6.74 28.03
CA ARG A 611 -53.07 5.82 29.14
C ARG A 611 -51.78 6.18 29.91
N VAL A 612 -51.73 7.40 30.42
CA VAL A 612 -50.84 7.66 31.58
C VAL A 612 -51.66 8.28 32.68
N LYS A 613 -52.06 7.50 33.69
CA LYS A 613 -52.62 8.02 34.93
C LYS A 613 -51.59 8.96 35.53
N THR A 614 -51.93 10.22 35.57
CA THR A 614 -51.21 11.32 36.20
C THR A 614 -50.97 11.05 37.68
N ALA A 615 -49.75 10.76 38.07
CA ALA A 615 -49.28 11.00 39.41
C ALA A 615 -48.79 12.44 39.50
N THR A 616 -49.51 13.25 40.22
CA THR A 616 -49.26 14.67 40.48
C THR A 616 -48.04 14.83 41.36
N SER A 617 -46.90 15.13 40.79
CA SER A 617 -45.78 15.82 41.45
C SER A 617 -45.09 16.65 40.37
N GLN A 618 -44.93 17.97 40.61
CA GLN A 618 -44.30 18.92 39.72
C GLN A 618 -42.91 18.41 39.32
N PRO A 619 -42.62 18.20 38.05
CA PRO A 619 -41.28 17.87 37.63
C PRO A 619 -40.49 19.17 37.48
N THR A 620 -39.41 19.31 38.17
CA THR A 620 -38.26 20.07 37.68
C THR A 620 -37.94 19.50 36.32
N ALA A 621 -38.25 20.26 35.25
CA ALA A 621 -38.08 19.80 33.90
C ALA A 621 -36.58 19.58 33.64
N GLU A 622 -36.12 18.32 33.70
CA GLU A 622 -34.83 17.95 33.18
C GLU A 622 -34.80 18.34 31.69
N PRO A 623 -33.70 18.91 31.21
CA PRO A 623 -33.58 19.24 29.80
C PRO A 623 -33.80 17.99 28.95
N PRO A 624 -34.47 18.12 27.79
CA PRO A 624 -34.78 16.99 26.93
C PRO A 624 -33.48 16.24 26.58
N LYS A 625 -33.51 14.92 26.68
CA LYS A 625 -32.36 14.09 26.32
C LYS A 625 -32.10 14.22 24.82
N LYS A 626 -30.84 14.46 24.45
CA LYS A 626 -30.46 14.53 23.03
C LYS A 626 -30.47 13.13 22.42
N VAL A 627 -31.55 12.80 21.69
CA VAL A 627 -31.80 11.49 21.08
C VAL A 627 -32.21 11.69 19.62
N CYS A 628 -31.68 10.90 18.72
CA CYS A 628 -32.15 10.87 17.33
C CYS A 628 -32.54 9.45 16.90
N LEU A 629 -33.42 9.41 15.89
CA LEU A 629 -33.79 8.18 15.18
C LEU A 629 -33.04 8.17 13.84
N PHE A 630 -32.35 7.08 13.55
CA PHE A 630 -31.62 6.89 12.32
C PHE A 630 -31.87 5.50 11.73
N SER A 631 -32.13 5.43 10.44
CA SER A 631 -32.28 4.17 9.70
C SER A 631 -31.08 3.94 8.79
N ASP A 632 -30.49 2.76 8.88
CA ASP A 632 -29.42 2.31 7.97
C ASP A 632 -29.96 1.18 7.09
N ILE A 633 -30.26 1.52 5.85
CA ILE A 633 -30.84 0.58 4.88
C ILE A 633 -29.83 -0.52 4.48
N LYS A 634 -28.50 -0.22 4.47
CA LYS A 634 -27.46 -1.21 4.19
C LYS A 634 -27.34 -2.25 5.30
N LEU A 635 -27.41 -1.80 6.55
CA LEU A 635 -27.40 -2.66 7.72
C LEU A 635 -28.75 -3.28 8.03
N ARG A 636 -29.83 -2.75 7.39
CA ARG A 636 -31.24 -3.15 7.66
C ARG A 636 -31.59 -3.00 9.13
N LYS A 637 -31.16 -1.88 9.73
CA LYS A 637 -31.37 -1.57 11.16
C LYS A 637 -31.89 -0.17 11.35
N TRP A 638 -32.76 -0.04 12.35
CA TRP A 638 -33.13 1.24 12.91
C TRP A 638 -32.34 1.44 14.19
N PHE A 639 -31.81 2.63 14.38
CA PHE A 639 -31.03 3.01 15.55
C PHE A 639 -31.69 4.17 16.27
N ILE A 640 -31.86 4.05 17.58
CA ILE A 640 -32.26 5.11 18.47
C ILE A 640 -31.01 5.48 19.27
N ILE A 641 -30.42 6.64 18.95
CA ILE A 641 -29.11 7.05 19.38
C ILE A 641 -29.24 8.18 20.38
N GLN A 642 -28.72 8.02 21.59
CA GLN A 642 -28.66 9.05 22.63
C GLN A 642 -27.22 9.51 22.80
N LEU A 643 -27.00 10.81 22.86
CA LEU A 643 -25.71 11.39 23.21
C LEU A 643 -25.40 11.12 24.69
N ASP A 644 -24.26 10.48 24.98
CA ASP A 644 -23.76 10.24 26.33
C ASP A 644 -22.69 11.30 26.70
N ASP A 645 -21.72 11.53 25.82
CA ASP A 645 -20.66 12.52 26.04
C ASP A 645 -20.15 13.06 24.68
N TYR A 646 -19.65 14.29 24.71
CA TYR A 646 -19.00 14.91 23.55
C TYR A 646 -17.70 15.57 23.98
N GLN A 647 -16.63 15.19 23.34
CA GLN A 647 -15.27 15.66 23.59
C GLN A 647 -14.76 16.44 22.37
N PRO A 648 -15.09 17.73 22.27
CA PRO A 648 -14.57 18.58 21.20
C PRO A 648 -13.08 18.87 21.40
N VAL A 649 -12.37 19.10 20.31
CA VAL A 649 -11.03 19.65 20.37
C VAL A 649 -11.09 21.08 20.89
N THR A 650 -10.52 21.31 22.06
CA THR A 650 -10.42 22.66 22.65
C THR A 650 -9.36 23.50 21.94
N THR A 651 -9.43 24.81 22.05
CA THR A 651 -8.43 25.72 21.48
C THR A 651 -7.01 25.37 21.98
N THR A 652 -6.88 25.08 23.27
CA THR A 652 -5.60 24.70 23.89
C THR A 652 -5.03 23.42 23.31
N THR A 653 -5.83 22.35 23.17
CA THR A 653 -5.38 21.07 22.60
C THR A 653 -5.14 21.18 21.11
N TYR A 654 -5.91 22.01 20.40
CA TYR A 654 -5.68 22.32 19.00
C TYR A 654 -4.31 22.94 18.79
N ASP A 655 -3.99 24.05 19.47
CA ASP A 655 -2.75 24.78 19.29
C ASP A 655 -1.52 23.96 19.73
N SER A 656 -1.61 23.25 20.85
CA SER A 656 -0.47 22.50 21.42
C SER A 656 -0.14 21.19 20.70
N SER A 657 -1.16 20.49 20.16
CA SER A 657 -0.99 19.09 19.72
C SER A 657 -1.49 18.79 18.32
N PHE A 658 -2.62 19.35 17.90
CA PHE A 658 -3.30 18.89 16.69
C PHE A 658 -3.07 19.76 15.47
N ARG A 659 -2.84 21.07 15.65
CA ARG A 659 -2.62 22.02 14.55
C ARG A 659 -1.47 21.60 13.66
N GLN A 660 -0.31 21.33 14.27
CA GLN A 660 0.89 20.92 13.51
C GLN A 660 0.69 19.58 12.80
N ARG A 661 0.02 18.62 13.44
CA ARG A 661 -0.28 17.32 12.81
C ARG A 661 -1.25 17.45 11.65
N GLY A 662 -2.32 18.24 11.81
CA GLY A 662 -3.29 18.51 10.75
C GLY A 662 -2.66 19.22 9.55
N MET A 663 -1.84 20.24 9.82
CA MET A 663 -1.07 20.94 8.80
C MET A 663 -0.15 19.97 8.03
N SER A 664 0.62 19.16 8.74
CA SER A 664 1.53 18.19 8.12
C SER A 664 0.80 17.15 7.29
N ALA A 665 -0.33 16.62 7.76
CA ALA A 665 -1.12 15.63 7.02
C ALA A 665 -1.68 16.22 5.72
N LEU A 666 -2.31 17.37 5.78
CA LEU A 666 -2.89 18.07 4.63
C LEU A 666 -1.81 18.50 3.63
N PHE A 667 -0.72 19.07 4.14
CA PHE A 667 0.42 19.50 3.32
C PHE A 667 1.07 18.29 2.64
N SER A 668 1.34 17.21 3.38
CA SER A 668 1.96 16.00 2.83
C SER A 668 1.13 15.39 1.72
N ALA A 669 -0.18 15.22 1.91
CA ALA A 669 -1.07 14.66 0.87
C ALA A 669 -1.06 15.52 -0.41
N ARG A 670 -1.22 16.84 -0.27
CA ARG A 670 -1.20 17.76 -1.42
C ARG A 670 0.16 17.81 -2.10
N THR A 671 1.23 17.91 -1.31
CA THR A 671 2.59 18.00 -1.85
C THR A 671 3.00 16.72 -2.55
N THR A 672 2.61 15.55 -2.05
CA THR A 672 2.89 14.27 -2.71
C THR A 672 2.21 14.20 -4.07
N ALA A 673 0.93 14.52 -4.14
CA ALA A 673 0.19 14.54 -5.40
C ALA A 673 0.77 15.55 -6.41
N LEU A 674 1.11 16.75 -5.95
CA LEU A 674 1.75 17.76 -6.79
C LEU A 674 3.15 17.33 -7.23
N ARG A 675 3.95 16.75 -6.34
CA ARG A 675 5.28 16.25 -6.64
C ARG A 675 5.24 15.16 -7.71
N ASP A 676 4.33 14.20 -7.57
CA ASP A 676 4.18 13.11 -8.53
C ASP A 676 3.70 13.63 -9.89
N ALA A 677 2.79 14.61 -9.88
CA ALA A 677 2.37 15.27 -11.09
C ALA A 677 3.49 16.12 -11.73
N TRP A 678 4.31 16.79 -10.91
CA TRP A 678 5.39 17.64 -11.37
C TRP A 678 6.56 16.86 -11.97
N TYR A 679 6.99 15.77 -11.30
CA TYR A 679 8.10 14.94 -11.73
C TYR A 679 7.71 13.77 -12.65
N ASN A 680 6.44 13.70 -13.07
CA ASN A 680 6.02 12.69 -14.03
C ASN A 680 6.72 12.93 -15.40
N PRO A 681 7.44 11.94 -15.95
CA PRO A 681 8.23 12.10 -17.18
C PRO A 681 7.43 12.69 -18.34
N ARG A 682 6.24 12.20 -18.63
CA ARG A 682 5.39 12.68 -19.72
C ARG A 682 4.91 14.13 -19.51
N ARG A 683 4.64 14.50 -18.23
CA ARG A 683 4.27 15.87 -17.91
C ARG A 683 5.44 16.83 -18.01
N ILE A 684 6.66 16.38 -17.69
CA ILE A 684 7.89 17.14 -17.90
C ILE A 684 8.09 17.38 -19.41
N GLU A 685 7.99 16.34 -20.22
CA GLU A 685 8.12 16.39 -21.68
C GLU A 685 7.11 17.38 -22.29
N LYS A 686 5.83 17.27 -21.90
CA LYS A 686 4.77 18.17 -22.36
C LYS A 686 5.02 19.62 -21.93
N ARG A 687 5.42 19.88 -20.69
CA ARG A 687 5.69 21.22 -20.13
C ARG A 687 6.88 21.88 -20.81
N CYS A 688 7.91 21.08 -21.12
CA CYS A 688 9.14 21.55 -21.72
C CYS A 688 9.10 21.56 -23.26
N GLY A 689 7.97 21.23 -23.87
CA GLY A 689 7.85 21.17 -25.33
C GLY A 689 8.88 20.24 -25.98
N TYR A 690 9.08 19.07 -25.36
CA TYR A 690 10.09 18.11 -25.80
C TYR A 690 9.78 17.55 -27.18
N VAL A 691 10.79 17.55 -28.05
CA VAL A 691 10.75 16.90 -29.37
C VAL A 691 12.02 16.07 -29.55
N ASP A 692 11.87 14.77 -29.82
CA ASP A 692 12.99 13.93 -30.20
C ASP A 692 13.33 14.16 -31.69
N VAL A 693 14.58 14.55 -31.98
CA VAL A 693 15.01 14.87 -33.34
C VAL A 693 15.12 13.63 -34.23
N TYR A 694 15.27 12.45 -33.60
CA TYR A 694 15.33 11.17 -34.34
C TYR A 694 13.97 10.52 -34.59
N GLY A 695 12.89 11.20 -34.30
CA GLY A 695 11.56 10.92 -34.80
C GLY A 695 10.87 9.68 -34.20
N ALA A 696 10.40 9.81 -32.98
CA ALA A 696 9.16 9.19 -32.59
C ALA A 696 8.40 10.20 -31.73
N THR A 697 7.50 10.94 -32.32
CA THR A 697 6.34 11.45 -31.58
C THR A 697 5.67 10.23 -30.98
N ILE A 698 5.78 10.05 -29.65
CA ILE A 698 5.03 9.02 -28.94
C ILE A 698 3.57 9.33 -29.16
N PRO A 699 2.78 8.48 -29.83
CA PRO A 699 1.37 8.72 -30.03
C PRO A 699 0.72 8.84 -28.65
N ASP A 700 -0.12 9.83 -28.48
CA ASP A 700 -0.89 10.05 -27.27
C ASP A 700 -1.96 8.94 -27.14
N SER A 701 -1.54 7.76 -26.67
CA SER A 701 -2.40 6.57 -26.54
C SER A 701 -3.33 6.60 -25.34
N ARG A 702 -3.61 7.78 -24.78
CA ARG A 702 -4.56 7.97 -23.67
C ARG A 702 -5.49 9.19 -23.82
N GLU A 703 -5.97 9.48 -25.02
CA GLU A 703 -7.15 10.36 -25.17
C GLU A 703 -8.48 9.71 -24.72
N GLY A 704 -8.45 8.50 -24.16
CA GLY A 704 -9.64 7.76 -23.70
C GLY A 704 -10.00 7.87 -22.23
N LEU A 705 -9.22 8.55 -21.38
CA LEU A 705 -9.57 8.83 -20.00
C LEU A 705 -9.95 10.32 -19.85
N GLN A 706 -11.09 10.67 -20.39
CA GLN A 706 -11.78 11.91 -19.99
C GLN A 706 -12.08 11.77 -18.48
N SER A 707 -11.46 12.65 -17.68
CA SER A 707 -11.95 12.93 -16.34
C SER A 707 -13.44 13.27 -16.45
N PRO A 708 -14.30 12.74 -15.58
CA PRO A 708 -15.70 13.17 -15.57
C PRO A 708 -15.71 14.67 -15.32
N THR A 709 -16.21 15.40 -16.28
CA THR A 709 -16.54 16.83 -16.16
C THR A 709 -17.52 16.93 -14.98
N PRO A 710 -17.30 17.80 -13.98
CA PRO A 710 -18.28 17.98 -12.92
C PRO A 710 -19.57 18.49 -13.57
N GLU A 711 -20.62 17.67 -13.52
CA GLU A 711 -21.95 18.08 -13.90
C GLU A 711 -22.34 19.33 -13.09
N LYS A 712 -22.67 20.39 -13.81
CA LYS A 712 -23.28 21.58 -13.25
C LYS A 712 -24.57 21.16 -12.53
N PRO A 713 -24.81 21.57 -11.28
CA PRO A 713 -26.06 21.28 -10.62
C PRO A 713 -27.21 21.90 -11.47
N ALA A 714 -28.15 21.05 -11.84
CA ALA A 714 -29.37 21.48 -12.50
C ALA A 714 -30.08 22.48 -11.60
N GLY A 715 -30.34 23.65 -12.15
CA GLY A 715 -30.99 24.74 -11.44
C GLY A 715 -32.33 24.33 -10.87
N SER A 716 -32.53 24.58 -9.61
CA SER A 716 -33.81 24.61 -8.95
C SER A 716 -34.62 25.75 -9.57
N SER A 717 -35.69 25.42 -10.30
CA SER A 717 -36.78 26.32 -10.60
C SER A 717 -38.01 25.84 -9.85
N LEU A 718 -38.40 26.66 -8.85
CA LEU A 718 -39.64 26.71 -8.08
C LEU A 718 -39.84 25.66 -7.02
#